data_554c15b250a3cf404fe961fd67f4d6e2
#
_entry.id   554c15b250a3cf404fe961fd67f4d6e2
#
_cell.length_a   1.000
_cell.length_b   1.000
_cell.length_c   1.000
_cell.angle_alpha   90.00
_cell.angle_beta   90.00
_cell.angle_gamma   90.00
#
_symmetry.space_group_name_H-M   'P 1'
#
loop_
_entity.id
_entity.type
_entity.pdbx_description
1 polymer ?
#
loop_
_entity_poly.entity_id
_entity_poly.type
_entity_poly.pdbx_seq_one_letter_code
_entity_poly.pdbx_strand_id
1 'polypeptide(L)'
;MSLLESIHGPRDLKRLDAAQLPRLAGEIREFLVEAVSKTGGHLGPNLGAVELTIALHRVFDSPHDKILFDTGHQAYVHKVLTGRHDFAKLRRRGGLSGYPSRAESEHDLIENSHASTALSYADGLAKAFQLRGEDDRAVVAVVGDGALTGGMCWEALNNIAAGVDRPVIIVVNDNGRSYSPTIGGLASHLADLRVTRGYEQALDLIKKTVPRAPVVGNVAYEALHGIKKGLKDVLQPQAMFEDLGMKYVGPIDGHDEDAVERALRRARGFGKPVIVHCITTKGRGYAPAENDTEDCMHGGGAFDPATGKKAPGSGAPGWTTVFGEEMVAIGRERRDVVGITAAMLYPVGLAPFAEAFPDRVYDVGIAEQHAVTSAAGLAMGGLHPVVAVYATFLNRAFDQVLMDVALHRQPVTFALDRAGVTGDDGASHNGMWDLSILQLIPGLRVAVPRDGARLRELLRECVAVSDGPTAIRYPKGPAAADLEAVGKAGGMDVLARHDGSNGTRVLLVAAGSMAAPAVEAAGLVAAQGIGVTVVDPRWVKPLDPALLGLARTHSLVAVAEDNGRTGAVGDAVARLLRDAGIDVPIRTFGIPQEFLDHASRGEILTDIGLTPQALARDITESVARITAPAETHEPATSD
;
A
#
# COMPACT_ATOMS: atom_id res chain seq x y z
N MET A 1 -8.24 -23.69 -30.73
CA MET A 1 -7.03 -22.96 -30.30
C MET A 1 -7.51 -21.69 -29.60
N SER A 2 -7.03 -21.42 -28.42
CA SER A 2 -7.35 -20.21 -27.67
C SER A 2 -6.75 -18.99 -28.40
N LEU A 3 -7.47 -17.89 -28.47
CA LEU A 3 -6.93 -16.63 -29.01
C LEU A 3 -5.81 -16.11 -28.09
N LEU A 4 -6.00 -16.25 -26.78
CA LEU A 4 -5.03 -15.82 -25.78
C LEU A 4 -3.67 -16.47 -25.97
N GLU A 5 -3.61 -17.77 -26.28
CA GLU A 5 -2.35 -18.49 -26.52
C GLU A 5 -1.57 -17.95 -27.73
N SER A 6 -2.23 -17.25 -28.65
CA SER A 6 -1.59 -16.64 -29.82
C SER A 6 -1.05 -15.24 -29.56
N ILE A 7 -1.30 -14.65 -28.40
CA ILE A 7 -0.84 -13.30 -28.05
C ILE A 7 0.48 -13.39 -27.28
N HIS A 8 1.58 -13.13 -27.97
CA HIS A 8 2.94 -13.06 -27.39
C HIS A 8 3.41 -11.63 -27.16
N GLY A 9 2.59 -10.64 -27.56
CA GLY A 9 2.88 -9.24 -27.37
C GLY A 9 1.86 -8.33 -28.04
N PRO A 10 1.94 -7.01 -27.82
CA PRO A 10 0.97 -6.04 -28.33
C PRO A 10 0.81 -6.06 -29.86
N ARG A 11 1.85 -6.49 -30.61
CA ARG A 11 1.78 -6.61 -32.07
C ARG A 11 0.79 -7.68 -32.53
N ASP A 12 0.70 -8.80 -31.80
CA ASP A 12 -0.23 -9.88 -32.14
C ASP A 12 -1.66 -9.43 -31.86
N LEU A 13 -1.89 -8.74 -30.74
CA LEU A 13 -3.18 -8.15 -30.38
C LEU A 13 -3.68 -7.19 -31.48
N LYS A 14 -2.79 -6.36 -32.06
CA LYS A 14 -3.15 -5.40 -33.13
C LYS A 14 -3.58 -6.07 -34.44
N ARG A 15 -3.28 -7.36 -34.62
CA ARG A 15 -3.70 -8.12 -35.82
C ARG A 15 -5.09 -8.72 -35.72
N LEU A 16 -5.67 -8.76 -34.52
CA LEU A 16 -7.02 -9.29 -34.32
C LEU A 16 -8.08 -8.35 -34.87
N ASP A 17 -9.08 -8.96 -35.51
CA ASP A 17 -10.27 -8.24 -35.93
C ASP A 17 -11.13 -7.84 -34.73
N ALA A 18 -11.90 -6.75 -34.84
CA ALA A 18 -12.77 -6.27 -33.78
C ALA A 18 -13.77 -7.34 -33.30
N ALA A 19 -14.25 -8.20 -34.21
CA ALA A 19 -15.16 -9.29 -33.86
C ALA A 19 -14.54 -10.39 -32.96
N GLN A 20 -13.21 -10.46 -32.86
CA GLN A 20 -12.49 -11.42 -32.02
C GLN A 20 -12.25 -10.91 -30.60
N LEU A 21 -12.31 -9.59 -30.36
CA LEU A 21 -11.95 -8.98 -29.10
C LEU A 21 -12.87 -9.41 -27.93
N PRO A 22 -14.19 -9.50 -28.07
CA PRO A 22 -15.05 -9.99 -26.99
C PRO A 22 -14.73 -11.42 -26.57
N ARG A 23 -14.32 -12.27 -27.52
CA ARG A 23 -13.87 -13.62 -27.22
C ARG A 23 -12.54 -13.60 -26.46
N LEU A 24 -11.58 -12.79 -26.90
CA LEU A 24 -10.30 -12.63 -26.21
C LEU A 24 -10.51 -12.12 -24.77
N ALA A 25 -11.39 -11.13 -24.57
CA ALA A 25 -11.74 -10.62 -23.25
C ALA A 25 -12.31 -11.72 -22.32
N GLY A 26 -13.16 -12.60 -22.87
CA GLY A 26 -13.66 -13.78 -22.15
C GLY A 26 -12.54 -14.74 -21.76
N GLU A 27 -11.67 -15.11 -22.70
CA GLU A 27 -10.53 -16.01 -22.46
C GLU A 27 -9.54 -15.44 -21.42
N ILE A 28 -9.29 -14.12 -21.43
CA ILE A 28 -8.47 -13.45 -20.42
C ILE A 28 -9.11 -13.56 -19.03
N ARG A 29 -10.42 -13.35 -18.90
CA ARG A 29 -11.12 -13.46 -17.62
C ARG A 29 -11.06 -14.88 -17.06
N GLU A 30 -11.32 -15.88 -17.90
CA GLU A 30 -11.21 -17.29 -17.51
C GLU A 30 -9.79 -17.62 -17.01
N PHE A 31 -8.78 -17.21 -17.76
CA PHE A 31 -7.37 -17.36 -17.38
C PHE A 31 -7.07 -16.71 -16.03
N LEU A 32 -7.49 -15.47 -15.80
CA LEU A 32 -7.25 -14.75 -14.56
C LEU A 32 -7.94 -15.39 -13.36
N VAL A 33 -9.20 -15.81 -13.52
CA VAL A 33 -9.93 -16.51 -12.45
C VAL A 33 -9.22 -17.81 -12.09
N GLU A 34 -8.82 -18.61 -13.09
CA GLU A 34 -8.10 -19.87 -12.85
C GLU A 34 -6.75 -19.65 -12.17
N ALA A 35 -5.95 -18.70 -12.65
CA ALA A 35 -4.62 -18.43 -12.12
C ALA A 35 -4.69 -17.87 -10.68
N VAL A 36 -5.48 -16.82 -10.47
CA VAL A 36 -5.58 -16.13 -9.17
C VAL A 36 -6.27 -17.00 -8.12
N SER A 37 -7.18 -17.90 -8.52
CA SER A 37 -7.78 -18.86 -7.58
C SER A 37 -6.75 -19.73 -6.87
N LYS A 38 -5.62 -20.06 -7.54
CA LYS A 38 -4.54 -20.92 -7.04
C LYS A 38 -3.47 -20.15 -6.25
N THR A 39 -3.19 -18.93 -6.67
CA THR A 39 -2.06 -18.15 -6.12
C THR A 39 -2.50 -17.07 -5.13
N GLY A 40 -3.76 -16.65 -5.20
CA GLY A 40 -4.20 -15.37 -4.65
C GLY A 40 -3.75 -14.20 -5.54
N GLY A 41 -4.18 -13.00 -5.20
CA GLY A 41 -3.84 -11.79 -5.94
C GLY A 41 -5.02 -10.82 -6.06
N HIS A 42 -4.90 -9.85 -6.99
CA HIS A 42 -5.90 -8.83 -7.25
C HIS A 42 -6.82 -9.27 -8.40
N LEU A 43 -7.97 -9.86 -8.08
CA LEU A 43 -8.86 -10.39 -9.13
C LEU A 43 -9.85 -9.34 -9.65
N GLY A 44 -10.68 -8.80 -8.77
CA GLY A 44 -11.77 -7.89 -9.17
C GLY A 44 -11.32 -6.68 -9.98
N PRO A 45 -10.26 -5.95 -9.58
CA PRO A 45 -9.73 -4.82 -10.36
C PRO A 45 -9.30 -5.21 -11.77
N ASN A 46 -8.68 -6.38 -11.93
CA ASN A 46 -8.20 -6.86 -13.23
C ASN A 46 -9.34 -7.30 -14.14
N LEU A 47 -10.36 -7.98 -13.60
CA LEU A 47 -11.54 -8.38 -14.38
C LEU A 47 -12.30 -7.17 -14.92
N GLY A 48 -12.31 -6.06 -14.17
CA GLY A 48 -12.95 -4.81 -14.59
C GLY A 48 -12.16 -4.02 -15.64
N ALA A 49 -10.86 -4.28 -15.80
CA ALA A 49 -9.98 -3.50 -16.67
C ALA A 49 -9.62 -4.21 -17.99
N VAL A 50 -10.28 -5.33 -18.34
CA VAL A 50 -9.88 -6.18 -19.48
C VAL A 50 -10.01 -5.42 -20.80
N GLU A 51 -11.19 -4.95 -21.15
CA GLU A 51 -11.46 -4.25 -22.41
C GLU A 51 -10.67 -2.94 -22.50
N LEU A 52 -10.59 -2.20 -21.40
CA LEU A 52 -9.77 -0.99 -21.31
C LEU A 52 -8.31 -1.27 -21.64
N THR A 53 -7.72 -2.34 -21.08
CA THR A 53 -6.32 -2.68 -21.31
C THR A 53 -6.08 -3.20 -22.73
N ILE A 54 -7.02 -3.96 -23.30
CA ILE A 54 -7.02 -4.36 -24.72
C ILE A 54 -6.97 -3.11 -25.60
N ALA A 55 -7.88 -2.16 -25.40
CA ALA A 55 -7.95 -0.93 -26.17
C ALA A 55 -6.68 -0.08 -26.07
N LEU A 56 -6.07 0.01 -24.88
CA LEU A 56 -4.79 0.70 -24.66
C LEU A 56 -3.69 0.10 -25.55
N HIS A 57 -3.50 -1.21 -25.53
CA HIS A 57 -2.45 -1.88 -26.31
C HIS A 57 -2.74 -1.93 -27.82
N ARG A 58 -4.01 -1.76 -28.24
CA ARG A 58 -4.36 -1.63 -29.65
C ARG A 58 -4.12 -0.23 -30.20
N VAL A 59 -4.24 0.79 -29.36
CA VAL A 59 -4.08 2.21 -29.77
C VAL A 59 -2.64 2.68 -29.64
N PHE A 60 -2.00 2.34 -28.54
CA PHE A 60 -0.64 2.78 -28.23
C PHE A 60 0.42 1.72 -28.54
N ASP A 61 1.63 2.17 -28.81
CA ASP A 61 2.74 1.33 -29.29
C ASP A 61 3.75 1.07 -28.17
N SER A 62 3.29 0.37 -27.13
CA SER A 62 4.15 -0.01 -26.00
C SER A 62 5.23 -1.03 -26.46
N PRO A 63 6.51 -0.87 -26.06
CA PRO A 63 7.03 0.04 -25.02
C PRO A 63 7.49 1.41 -25.54
N HIS A 64 7.34 1.74 -26.84
CA HIS A 64 7.68 3.06 -27.38
C HIS A 64 6.82 4.13 -26.73
N ASP A 65 5.50 4.03 -26.88
CA ASP A 65 4.55 4.78 -26.07
C ASP A 65 4.58 4.28 -24.62
N LYS A 66 4.43 5.15 -23.64
CA LYS A 66 4.50 4.81 -22.22
C LYS A 66 3.12 4.70 -21.61
N ILE A 67 2.76 3.49 -21.15
CA ILE A 67 1.51 3.23 -20.44
C ILE A 67 1.86 2.99 -18.96
N LEU A 68 1.34 3.85 -18.10
CA LEU A 68 1.58 3.85 -16.66
C LEU A 68 0.31 3.43 -15.92
N PHE A 69 0.42 2.51 -14.99
CA PHE A 69 -0.70 2.10 -14.15
C PHE A 69 -0.52 2.63 -12.73
N ASP A 70 -1.44 3.48 -12.27
CA ASP A 70 -1.44 3.94 -10.89
C ASP A 70 -1.72 2.77 -9.93
N THR A 71 -1.00 2.71 -8.82
CA THR A 71 -1.03 1.58 -7.89
C THR A 71 -0.54 0.26 -8.52
N GLY A 72 -0.83 0.01 -9.79
CA GLY A 72 -0.37 -1.14 -10.56
C GLY A 72 -1.07 -2.48 -10.26
N HIS A 73 -1.98 -2.54 -9.29
CA HIS A 73 -2.70 -3.76 -8.93
C HIS A 73 -3.67 -4.28 -10.01
N GLN A 74 -4.01 -3.47 -11.00
CA GLN A 74 -4.84 -3.81 -12.16
C GLN A 74 -4.03 -4.09 -13.44
N ALA A 75 -2.75 -4.48 -13.31
CA ALA A 75 -1.84 -4.67 -14.42
C ALA A 75 -1.70 -6.13 -14.89
N TYR A 76 -2.52 -7.07 -14.39
CA TYR A 76 -2.41 -8.48 -14.82
C TYR A 76 -2.76 -8.66 -16.29
N VAL A 77 -3.80 -7.96 -16.76
CA VAL A 77 -4.17 -7.95 -18.18
C VAL A 77 -3.03 -7.38 -19.04
N HIS A 78 -2.38 -6.32 -18.57
CA HIS A 78 -1.19 -5.76 -19.21
C HIS A 78 -0.05 -6.78 -19.30
N LYS A 79 0.22 -7.53 -18.21
CA LYS A 79 1.22 -8.61 -18.23
C LYS A 79 0.89 -9.67 -19.27
N VAL A 80 -0.35 -10.13 -19.31
CA VAL A 80 -0.82 -11.13 -20.27
C VAL A 80 -0.66 -10.63 -21.72
N LEU A 81 -1.11 -9.42 -22.01
CA LEU A 81 -1.05 -8.83 -23.35
C LEU A 81 0.38 -8.47 -23.81
N THR A 82 1.32 -8.43 -22.88
CA THR A 82 2.76 -8.24 -23.14
C THR A 82 3.57 -9.56 -23.10
N GLY A 83 2.88 -10.71 -23.22
CA GLY A 83 3.48 -12.03 -23.41
C GLY A 83 3.83 -12.79 -22.14
N ARG A 84 3.42 -12.30 -20.96
CA ARG A 84 3.67 -12.97 -19.66
C ARG A 84 2.46 -13.81 -19.26
N HIS A 85 2.47 -15.11 -19.59
CA HIS A 85 1.36 -16.04 -19.34
C HIS A 85 1.64 -17.01 -18.17
N ASP A 86 2.87 -17.09 -17.65
CA ASP A 86 3.19 -17.97 -16.52
C ASP A 86 2.78 -17.34 -15.16
N PHE A 87 1.52 -17.50 -14.81
CA PHE A 87 0.96 -17.07 -13.53
C PHE A 87 1.00 -18.17 -12.47
N ALA A 88 1.60 -19.33 -12.73
CA ALA A 88 1.61 -20.45 -11.78
C ALA A 88 2.28 -20.09 -10.44
N LYS A 89 3.22 -19.15 -10.47
CA LYS A 89 3.92 -18.63 -9.29
C LYS A 89 3.66 -17.12 -9.07
N LEU A 90 2.53 -16.58 -9.54
CA LEU A 90 2.20 -15.18 -9.32
C LEU A 90 2.34 -14.82 -7.83
N ARG A 91 3.08 -13.75 -7.52
CA ARG A 91 3.36 -13.25 -6.15
C ARG A 91 4.13 -14.24 -5.25
N ARG A 92 4.71 -15.27 -5.83
CA ARG A 92 5.56 -16.24 -5.14
C ARG A 92 7.00 -16.13 -5.62
N ARG A 93 7.93 -16.60 -4.83
CA ARG A 93 9.37 -16.57 -5.13
C ARG A 93 9.66 -17.08 -6.55
N GLY A 94 10.38 -16.25 -7.33
CA GLY A 94 10.76 -16.58 -8.72
C GLY A 94 9.60 -16.60 -9.71
N GLY A 95 8.43 -16.09 -9.33
CA GLY A 95 7.29 -15.89 -10.22
C GLY A 95 7.06 -14.43 -10.54
N LEU A 96 5.96 -14.13 -11.25
CA LEU A 96 5.56 -12.77 -11.57
C LEU A 96 5.14 -11.99 -10.32
N SER A 97 5.53 -10.72 -10.27
CA SER A 97 5.05 -9.75 -9.28
C SER A 97 3.55 -9.49 -9.42
N GLY A 98 2.88 -9.17 -8.34
CA GLY A 98 1.49 -8.69 -8.33
C GLY A 98 1.31 -7.27 -8.89
N TYR A 99 2.40 -6.61 -9.26
CA TYR A 99 2.47 -5.25 -9.79
C TYR A 99 3.38 -5.21 -11.02
N PRO A 100 3.38 -4.13 -11.83
CA PRO A 100 4.40 -3.95 -12.86
C PRO A 100 5.80 -4.09 -12.28
N SER A 101 6.72 -4.72 -13.02
CA SER A 101 8.11 -4.90 -12.63
C SER A 101 9.04 -4.72 -13.83
N ARG A 102 9.98 -3.79 -13.69
CA ARG A 102 10.99 -3.49 -14.73
C ARG A 102 11.95 -4.67 -14.98
N ALA A 103 12.11 -5.53 -13.98
CA ALA A 103 12.87 -6.75 -14.13
C ALA A 103 12.16 -7.81 -14.99
N GLU A 104 10.83 -7.73 -15.10
CA GLU A 104 10.02 -8.67 -15.88
C GLU A 104 9.85 -8.24 -17.35
N SER A 105 9.75 -6.93 -17.61
CA SER A 105 9.40 -6.45 -18.95
C SER A 105 9.79 -4.98 -19.18
N GLU A 106 10.22 -4.67 -20.40
CA GLU A 106 10.44 -3.30 -20.88
C GLU A 106 9.13 -2.47 -21.00
N HIS A 107 7.99 -3.12 -20.95
CA HIS A 107 6.68 -2.47 -20.94
C HIS A 107 6.33 -1.85 -19.57
N ASP A 108 7.01 -2.26 -18.51
CA ASP A 108 6.76 -1.83 -17.13
C ASP A 108 7.70 -0.69 -16.74
N LEU A 109 7.16 0.41 -16.21
CA LEU A 109 7.96 1.57 -15.81
C LEU A 109 7.91 1.86 -14.31
N ILE A 110 6.72 1.77 -13.71
CA ILE A 110 6.49 2.13 -12.31
C ILE A 110 6.30 0.86 -11.51
N GLU A 111 7.12 0.69 -10.48
CA GLU A 111 7.04 -0.43 -9.53
C GLU A 111 6.41 0.00 -8.19
N ASN A 112 5.95 1.23 -8.09
CA ASN A 112 5.37 1.80 -6.88
C ASN A 112 3.87 1.55 -6.80
N SER A 113 3.44 0.76 -5.82
CA SER A 113 2.02 0.48 -5.55
C SER A 113 1.36 1.46 -4.56
N HIS A 114 2.05 2.52 -4.12
CA HIS A 114 1.42 3.63 -3.43
C HIS A 114 0.64 4.48 -4.43
N ALA A 115 -0.66 4.61 -4.24
CA ALA A 115 -1.57 5.27 -5.17
C ALA A 115 -1.23 6.76 -5.42
N SER A 116 -1.80 7.34 -6.47
CA SER A 116 -1.73 8.76 -6.82
C SER A 116 -0.37 9.23 -7.37
N THR A 117 0.51 8.32 -7.80
CA THR A 117 1.86 8.68 -8.31
C THR A 117 1.96 8.72 -9.83
N ALA A 118 1.11 7.99 -10.56
CA ALA A 118 1.25 7.80 -12.00
C ALA A 118 1.17 9.12 -12.79
N LEU A 119 0.34 10.06 -12.36
CA LEU A 119 0.21 11.36 -13.03
C LEU A 119 1.49 12.20 -12.92
N SER A 120 2.16 12.17 -11.76
CA SER A 120 3.45 12.87 -11.58
C SER A 120 4.56 12.24 -12.42
N TYR A 121 4.59 10.90 -12.52
CA TYR A 121 5.48 10.22 -13.45
C TYR A 121 5.18 10.58 -14.90
N ALA A 122 3.90 10.65 -15.29
CA ALA A 122 3.48 11.01 -16.64
C ALA A 122 3.90 12.44 -17.00
N ASP A 123 3.72 13.41 -16.10
CA ASP A 123 4.17 14.79 -16.29
C ASP A 123 5.69 14.86 -16.48
N GLY A 124 6.45 14.15 -15.64
CA GLY A 124 7.91 14.07 -15.76
C GLY A 124 8.39 13.47 -17.08
N LEU A 125 7.76 12.36 -17.52
CA LEU A 125 8.08 11.71 -18.80
C LEU A 125 7.73 12.62 -19.99
N ALA A 126 6.58 13.27 -19.98
CA ALA A 126 6.16 14.19 -21.04
C ALA A 126 7.12 15.40 -21.16
N LYS A 127 7.58 15.94 -20.01
CA LYS A 127 8.64 16.97 -19.98
C LYS A 127 9.94 16.47 -20.59
N ALA A 128 10.36 15.26 -20.25
CA ALA A 128 11.59 14.66 -20.77
C ALA A 128 11.52 14.44 -22.29
N PHE A 129 10.40 13.93 -22.80
CA PHE A 129 10.21 13.71 -24.24
C PHE A 129 10.18 15.02 -25.01
N GLN A 130 9.47 16.04 -24.51
CA GLN A 130 9.45 17.38 -25.09
C GLN A 130 10.85 17.98 -25.20
N LEU A 131 11.65 17.92 -24.13
CA LEU A 131 13.03 18.44 -24.11
C LEU A 131 13.97 17.69 -25.06
N ARG A 132 13.68 16.42 -25.35
CA ARG A 132 14.48 15.58 -26.28
C ARG A 132 13.97 15.65 -27.71
N GLY A 133 12.85 16.33 -27.97
CA GLY A 133 12.22 16.39 -29.30
C GLY A 133 11.62 15.04 -29.73
N GLU A 134 11.18 14.21 -28.77
CA GLU A 134 10.54 12.90 -29.01
C GLU A 134 9.00 13.06 -29.03
N ASP A 135 8.49 13.92 -29.92
CA ASP A 135 7.07 14.31 -29.98
C ASP A 135 6.15 13.21 -30.53
N ASP A 136 6.73 12.13 -31.07
CA ASP A 136 6.01 10.98 -31.59
C ASP A 136 5.58 9.98 -30.51
N ARG A 137 6.06 10.14 -29.28
CA ARG A 137 5.76 9.28 -28.13
C ARG A 137 4.55 9.77 -27.34
N ALA A 138 3.60 8.86 -27.10
CA ALA A 138 2.51 9.12 -26.20
C ALA A 138 2.86 8.73 -24.74
N VAL A 139 2.37 9.54 -23.80
CA VAL A 139 2.40 9.21 -22.36
C VAL A 139 0.96 9.03 -21.89
N VAL A 140 0.64 7.84 -21.41
CA VAL A 140 -0.69 7.44 -20.96
C VAL A 140 -0.63 7.02 -19.51
N ALA A 141 -1.41 7.65 -18.63
CA ALA A 141 -1.54 7.27 -17.23
C ALA A 141 -2.95 6.73 -16.95
N VAL A 142 -3.03 5.48 -16.53
CA VAL A 142 -4.27 4.83 -16.10
C VAL A 142 -4.41 5.01 -14.59
N VAL A 143 -5.44 5.71 -14.16
CA VAL A 143 -5.67 6.08 -12.76
C VAL A 143 -7.05 5.64 -12.32
N GLY A 144 -7.15 4.90 -11.21
CA GLY A 144 -8.43 4.55 -10.62
C GLY A 144 -9.10 5.75 -9.94
N ASP A 145 -10.43 5.75 -9.89
CA ASP A 145 -11.22 6.79 -9.21
C ASP A 145 -10.83 6.94 -7.72
N GLY A 146 -10.49 5.83 -7.04
CA GLY A 146 -9.95 5.87 -5.67
C GLY A 146 -8.62 6.61 -5.57
N ALA A 147 -7.69 6.41 -6.52
CA ALA A 147 -6.40 7.09 -6.53
C ALA A 147 -6.53 8.61 -6.79
N LEU A 148 -7.58 9.06 -7.48
CA LEU A 148 -7.87 10.48 -7.65
C LEU A 148 -8.26 11.20 -6.35
N THR A 149 -8.58 10.50 -5.28
CA THR A 149 -8.85 11.11 -3.97
C THR A 149 -7.58 11.59 -3.27
N GLY A 150 -6.40 11.12 -3.69
CA GLY A 150 -5.12 11.53 -3.13
C GLY A 150 -4.64 12.89 -3.62
N GLY A 151 -4.08 13.71 -2.73
CA GLY A 151 -3.64 15.07 -3.00
C GLY A 151 -2.61 15.18 -4.13
N MET A 152 -1.67 14.23 -4.23
CA MET A 152 -0.63 14.23 -5.28
C MET A 152 -1.22 14.16 -6.70
N CYS A 153 -2.37 13.50 -6.89
CA CYS A 153 -3.08 13.54 -8.18
C CYS A 153 -3.49 14.97 -8.55
N TRP A 154 -3.98 15.76 -7.60
CA TRP A 154 -4.39 17.15 -7.83
C TRP A 154 -3.20 18.08 -8.11
N GLU A 155 -2.09 17.88 -7.40
CA GLU A 155 -0.83 18.56 -7.69
C GLU A 155 -0.35 18.26 -9.12
N ALA A 156 -0.41 17.00 -9.52
CA ALA A 156 -0.04 16.59 -10.88
C ALA A 156 -1.00 17.15 -11.93
N LEU A 157 -2.32 17.08 -11.72
CA LEU A 157 -3.32 17.63 -12.63
C LEU A 157 -3.10 19.13 -12.85
N ASN A 158 -2.85 19.89 -11.78
CA ASN A 158 -2.54 21.31 -11.87
C ASN A 158 -1.29 21.60 -12.72
N ASN A 159 -0.24 20.79 -12.57
CA ASN A 159 1.01 20.94 -13.33
C ASN A 159 0.87 20.48 -14.80
N ILE A 160 0.16 19.38 -15.05
CA ILE A 160 -0.13 18.88 -16.40
C ILE A 160 -0.97 19.89 -17.16
N ALA A 161 -2.00 20.47 -16.54
CA ALA A 161 -2.87 21.49 -17.14
C ALA A 161 -2.11 22.73 -17.59
N ALA A 162 -1.10 23.16 -16.86
CA ALA A 162 -0.23 24.29 -17.22
C ALA A 162 0.63 24.01 -18.46
N GLY A 163 0.83 22.75 -18.82
CA GLY A 163 1.66 22.32 -19.95
C GLY A 163 0.85 22.09 -21.22
N VAL A 164 0.18 23.12 -21.76
CA VAL A 164 -0.76 23.01 -22.89
C VAL A 164 -0.19 22.36 -24.16
N ASP A 165 1.12 22.40 -24.37
CA ASP A 165 1.81 21.80 -25.53
C ASP A 165 2.51 20.47 -25.16
N ARG A 166 2.20 19.90 -24.01
CA ARG A 166 2.70 18.63 -23.51
C ARG A 166 1.58 17.61 -23.42
N PRO A 167 1.37 16.77 -24.45
CA PRO A 167 0.27 15.81 -24.43
C PRO A 167 0.50 14.73 -23.36
N VAL A 168 -0.39 14.68 -22.38
CA VAL A 168 -0.54 13.58 -21.43
C VAL A 168 -1.96 13.08 -21.54
N ILE A 169 -2.13 11.78 -21.73
CA ILE A 169 -3.44 11.13 -21.80
C ILE A 169 -3.71 10.48 -20.44
N ILE A 170 -4.70 11.01 -19.74
CA ILE A 170 -5.12 10.53 -18.43
C ILE A 170 -6.35 9.67 -18.61
N VAL A 171 -6.23 8.37 -18.35
CA VAL A 171 -7.36 7.43 -18.44
C VAL A 171 -7.88 7.17 -17.04
N VAL A 172 -9.04 7.70 -16.73
CA VAL A 172 -9.72 7.45 -15.45
C VAL A 172 -10.52 6.16 -15.58
N ASN A 173 -10.09 5.14 -14.84
CA ASN A 173 -10.81 3.88 -14.68
C ASN A 173 -11.75 4.00 -13.48
N ASP A 174 -13.01 4.36 -13.75
CA ASP A 174 -14.01 4.65 -12.74
C ASP A 174 -14.93 3.45 -12.52
N ASN A 175 -14.74 2.74 -11.42
CA ASN A 175 -15.61 1.65 -10.97
C ASN A 175 -16.32 1.93 -9.64
N GLY A 176 -16.18 3.13 -9.08
CA GLY A 176 -16.86 3.61 -7.90
C GLY A 176 -16.31 3.10 -6.58
N ARG A 177 -15.18 2.40 -6.58
CA ARG A 177 -14.59 1.91 -5.33
C ARG A 177 -13.12 1.49 -5.44
N SER A 178 -12.42 1.63 -4.31
CA SER A 178 -11.14 0.97 -4.04
C SER A 178 -11.37 -0.33 -3.24
N TYR A 179 -10.81 -0.51 -2.05
CA TYR A 179 -11.29 -1.51 -1.08
C TYR A 179 -12.69 -1.14 -0.55
N SER A 180 -12.90 0.15 -0.25
CA SER A 180 -14.19 0.72 0.11
C SER A 180 -14.79 1.50 -1.08
N PRO A 181 -16.09 1.81 -1.07
CA PRO A 181 -16.66 2.75 -2.02
C PRO A 181 -15.88 4.07 -2.03
N THR A 182 -15.67 4.65 -3.20
CA THR A 182 -15.04 5.96 -3.32
C THR A 182 -15.93 7.02 -2.69
N ILE A 183 -15.36 7.88 -1.84
CA ILE A 183 -16.11 8.82 -1.00
C ILE A 183 -15.74 10.28 -1.29
N GLY A 184 -16.52 11.19 -0.71
CA GLY A 184 -16.29 12.64 -0.76
C GLY A 184 -16.91 13.31 -2.00
N GLY A 185 -16.66 14.63 -2.12
CA GLY A 185 -17.20 15.46 -3.19
C GLY A 185 -16.80 15.00 -4.59
N LEU A 186 -15.58 14.48 -4.74
CA LEU A 186 -15.12 13.90 -6.01
C LEU A 186 -15.93 12.66 -6.40
N ALA A 187 -16.19 11.77 -5.45
CA ALA A 187 -17.01 10.57 -5.71
C ALA A 187 -18.44 10.95 -6.13
N SER A 188 -19.05 11.92 -5.45
CA SER A 188 -20.37 12.45 -5.82
C SER A 188 -20.33 13.04 -7.23
N HIS A 189 -19.30 13.81 -7.54
CA HIS A 189 -19.11 14.39 -8.87
C HIS A 189 -18.95 13.32 -9.98
N LEU A 190 -18.14 12.28 -9.74
CA LEU A 190 -18.02 11.16 -10.68
C LEU A 190 -19.32 10.35 -10.77
N ALA A 191 -20.07 10.20 -9.67
CA ALA A 191 -21.39 9.55 -9.68
C ALA A 191 -22.40 10.32 -10.53
N ASP A 192 -22.43 11.65 -10.43
CA ASP A 192 -23.27 12.51 -11.27
C ASP A 192 -22.92 12.37 -12.76
N LEU A 193 -21.61 12.27 -13.09
CA LEU A 193 -21.14 11.99 -14.44
C LEU A 193 -21.63 10.63 -14.97
N ARG A 194 -21.70 9.60 -14.13
CA ARG A 194 -22.21 8.26 -14.52
C ARG A 194 -23.67 8.26 -14.91
N VAL A 195 -24.51 9.09 -14.26
CA VAL A 195 -25.94 9.18 -14.51
C VAL A 195 -26.23 9.92 -15.84
N THR A 196 -25.30 10.73 -16.34
CA THR A 196 -25.44 11.57 -17.52
C THR A 196 -25.30 10.81 -18.86
N ARG A 197 -25.30 9.47 -18.85
CA ARG A 197 -25.20 8.60 -20.05
C ARG A 197 -26.20 8.96 -21.19
N GLY A 198 -27.33 9.59 -20.90
CA GLY A 198 -28.28 10.06 -21.88
C GLY A 198 -27.89 11.34 -22.62
N TYR A 199 -26.91 12.08 -22.15
CA TYR A 199 -26.55 13.41 -22.64
C TYR A 199 -25.82 13.39 -24.01
N GLU A 200 -24.85 12.50 -24.20
CA GLU A 200 -24.18 12.36 -25.51
C GLU A 200 -25.15 11.82 -26.59
N GLN A 201 -26.02 10.90 -26.21
CA GLN A 201 -27.08 10.43 -27.13
C GLN A 201 -28.09 11.55 -27.48
N ALA A 202 -28.45 12.40 -26.51
CA ALA A 202 -29.28 13.57 -26.73
C ALA A 202 -28.55 14.65 -27.57
N LEU A 203 -27.27 14.89 -27.31
CA LEU A 203 -26.46 15.81 -28.14
C LEU A 203 -26.25 15.29 -29.57
N ASP A 204 -26.04 13.99 -29.75
CA ASP A 204 -25.93 13.39 -31.09
C ASP A 204 -27.27 13.40 -31.82
N LEU A 205 -28.39 13.22 -31.11
CA LEU A 205 -29.71 13.38 -31.68
C LEU A 205 -29.97 14.84 -32.12
N ILE A 206 -29.58 15.81 -31.26
CA ILE A 206 -29.70 17.25 -31.58
C ILE A 206 -28.78 17.60 -32.77
N LYS A 207 -27.54 17.13 -32.81
CA LYS A 207 -26.62 17.34 -33.94
C LYS A 207 -27.09 16.70 -35.24
N LYS A 208 -27.81 15.58 -35.18
CA LYS A 208 -28.38 14.90 -36.34
C LYS A 208 -29.71 15.54 -36.81
N THR A 209 -30.39 16.27 -35.93
CA THR A 209 -31.73 16.84 -36.23
C THR A 209 -31.66 18.31 -36.67
N VAL A 210 -30.67 19.06 -36.15
CA VAL A 210 -30.53 20.52 -36.44
C VAL A 210 -30.06 20.86 -37.87
N PRO A 211 -29.34 20.04 -38.64
CA PRO A 211 -28.92 20.40 -40.00
C PRO A 211 -30.05 20.44 -41.05
N ARG A 212 -31.29 20.14 -40.69
CA ARG A 212 -32.41 20.06 -41.65
C ARG A 212 -33.46 21.18 -41.53
N ALA A 213 -33.24 22.22 -40.73
CA ALA A 213 -34.13 23.36 -40.66
C ALA A 213 -33.64 24.49 -41.60
N PRO A 214 -34.47 25.06 -42.45
CA PRO A 214 -34.06 26.14 -43.33
C PRO A 214 -33.81 27.42 -42.55
N VAL A 215 -32.78 28.11 -42.96
CA VAL A 215 -32.22 29.41 -42.53
C VAL A 215 -33.25 30.32 -41.85
N VAL A 216 -33.08 30.56 -40.56
CA VAL A 216 -33.62 31.74 -39.86
C VAL A 216 -32.45 32.38 -39.07
N GLY A 217 -32.28 33.64 -39.31
CA GLY A 217 -31.14 34.50 -39.06
C GLY A 217 -30.41 34.49 -37.68
N ASN A 218 -29.39 35.31 -37.58
CA ASN A 218 -28.45 35.48 -36.47
C ASN A 218 -29.01 35.48 -35.03
N VAL A 219 -30.29 35.84 -34.85
CA VAL A 219 -30.98 35.83 -33.55
C VAL A 219 -31.23 34.41 -33.02
N ALA A 220 -31.50 33.45 -33.93
CA ALA A 220 -31.65 32.05 -33.54
C ALA A 220 -30.31 31.39 -33.18
N TYR A 221 -29.21 31.88 -33.76
CA TYR A 221 -27.86 31.42 -33.43
C TYR A 221 -27.40 31.91 -32.04
N GLU A 222 -27.69 33.16 -31.68
CA GLU A 222 -27.42 33.70 -30.36
C GLU A 222 -28.33 33.12 -29.27
N ALA A 223 -29.60 32.88 -29.57
CA ALA A 223 -30.52 32.22 -28.66
C ALA A 223 -30.13 30.74 -28.44
N LEU A 224 -29.75 30.02 -29.51
CA LEU A 224 -29.20 28.68 -29.41
C LEU A 224 -27.86 28.65 -28.68
N HIS A 225 -27.03 29.66 -28.83
CA HIS A 225 -25.76 29.80 -28.07
C HIS A 225 -26.02 30.13 -26.60
N GLY A 226 -26.99 30.99 -26.29
CA GLY A 226 -27.43 31.30 -24.94
C GLY A 226 -28.10 30.11 -24.22
N ILE A 227 -28.95 29.40 -24.91
CA ILE A 227 -29.56 28.15 -24.41
C ILE A 227 -28.49 27.06 -24.25
N LYS A 228 -27.55 26.95 -25.19
CA LYS A 228 -26.43 26.01 -25.13
C LYS A 228 -25.50 26.35 -23.97
N LYS A 229 -25.27 27.62 -23.68
CA LYS A 229 -24.47 28.09 -22.55
C LYS A 229 -25.22 27.89 -21.23
N GLY A 230 -26.49 28.24 -21.14
CA GLY A 230 -27.32 28.03 -19.94
C GLY A 230 -27.62 26.56 -19.62
N LEU A 231 -27.88 25.73 -20.66
CA LEU A 231 -27.98 24.27 -20.47
C LEU A 231 -26.62 23.66 -20.13
N LYS A 232 -25.54 24.21 -20.67
CA LYS A 232 -24.16 23.81 -20.38
C LYS A 232 -23.81 24.06 -18.91
N ASP A 233 -24.20 25.20 -18.37
CA ASP A 233 -23.88 25.60 -16.98
C ASP A 233 -24.74 24.87 -15.92
N VAL A 234 -25.94 24.38 -16.30
CA VAL A 234 -26.86 23.64 -15.40
C VAL A 234 -26.65 22.12 -15.46
N LEU A 235 -26.01 21.60 -16.53
CA LEU A 235 -25.84 20.15 -16.79
C LEU A 235 -24.39 19.69 -16.89
N GLN A 236 -23.40 20.48 -16.39
CA GLN A 236 -21.98 20.15 -16.55
C GLN A 236 -21.26 19.76 -15.26
N PRO A 237 -21.31 18.49 -14.84
CA PRO A 237 -20.29 17.95 -13.95
C PRO A 237 -18.86 17.93 -14.56
N GLN A 238 -18.72 18.13 -15.87
CA GLN A 238 -17.44 18.15 -16.61
C GLN A 238 -16.62 19.42 -16.41
N ALA A 239 -17.25 20.50 -15.92
CA ALA A 239 -16.65 21.84 -15.81
C ALA A 239 -15.35 21.83 -15.00
N MET A 240 -15.25 21.04 -13.95
CA MET A 240 -14.07 21.01 -13.08
C MET A 240 -12.77 20.71 -13.83
N PHE A 241 -12.76 19.74 -14.74
CA PHE A 241 -11.55 19.40 -15.51
C PHE A 241 -11.33 20.33 -16.69
N GLU A 242 -12.41 20.79 -17.33
CA GLU A 242 -12.34 21.77 -18.43
C GLU A 242 -11.90 23.15 -17.91
N ASP A 243 -12.31 23.55 -16.72
CA ASP A 243 -11.90 24.79 -16.05
C ASP A 243 -10.42 24.79 -15.68
N LEU A 244 -9.83 23.63 -15.41
CA LEU A 244 -8.38 23.47 -15.28
C LEU A 244 -7.62 23.60 -16.62
N GLY A 245 -8.33 23.71 -17.76
CA GLY A 245 -7.72 23.83 -19.09
C GLY A 245 -7.45 22.50 -19.79
N MET A 246 -7.88 21.38 -19.22
CA MET A 246 -7.74 20.06 -19.82
C MET A 246 -8.97 19.69 -20.67
N LYS A 247 -8.73 18.96 -21.76
CA LYS A 247 -9.84 18.39 -22.53
C LYS A 247 -10.41 17.17 -21.80
N TYR A 248 -11.72 17.09 -21.73
CA TYR A 248 -12.43 15.93 -21.17
C TYR A 248 -13.16 15.15 -22.27
N VAL A 249 -13.04 13.82 -22.25
CA VAL A 249 -13.69 12.87 -23.15
C VAL A 249 -14.37 11.78 -22.30
N GLY A 250 -15.69 11.72 -22.34
CA GLY A 250 -16.46 10.75 -21.58
C GLY A 250 -17.71 11.34 -20.92
N PRO A 251 -18.36 10.58 -20.01
CA PRO A 251 -18.00 9.22 -19.60
C PRO A 251 -18.29 8.17 -20.71
N ILE A 252 -17.43 7.17 -20.83
CA ILE A 252 -17.48 6.11 -21.85
C ILE A 252 -17.74 4.78 -21.15
N ASP A 253 -18.50 3.88 -21.76
CA ASP A 253 -18.56 2.49 -21.31
C ASP A 253 -17.19 1.83 -21.49
N GLY A 254 -16.49 1.56 -20.40
CA GLY A 254 -15.15 0.97 -20.41
C GLY A 254 -15.14 -0.50 -20.85
N HIS A 255 -16.33 -1.11 -21.05
CA HIS A 255 -16.49 -2.47 -21.57
C HIS A 255 -16.90 -2.50 -23.05
N ASP A 256 -17.07 -1.33 -23.70
CA ASP A 256 -17.23 -1.21 -25.15
C ASP A 256 -15.84 -0.91 -25.77
N GLU A 257 -15.14 -1.98 -26.22
CA GLU A 257 -13.79 -1.86 -26.79
C GLU A 257 -13.73 -0.83 -27.92
N ASP A 258 -14.73 -0.82 -28.81
CA ASP A 258 -14.81 0.11 -29.94
C ASP A 258 -14.92 1.57 -29.47
N ALA A 259 -15.77 1.83 -28.47
CA ALA A 259 -15.94 3.17 -27.92
C ALA A 259 -14.66 3.65 -27.24
N VAL A 260 -14.01 2.80 -26.47
CA VAL A 260 -12.74 3.10 -25.79
C VAL A 260 -11.62 3.33 -26.81
N GLU A 261 -11.45 2.47 -27.83
CA GLU A 261 -10.47 2.68 -28.89
C GLU A 261 -10.68 4.01 -29.63
N ARG A 262 -11.90 4.32 -30.02
CA ARG A 262 -12.21 5.60 -30.68
C ARG A 262 -11.86 6.80 -29.81
N ALA A 263 -12.15 6.74 -28.52
CA ALA A 263 -11.84 7.80 -27.57
C ALA A 263 -10.33 7.98 -27.39
N LEU A 264 -9.59 6.88 -27.21
CA LEU A 264 -8.12 6.89 -27.06
C LEU A 264 -7.43 7.41 -28.33
N ARG A 265 -7.87 6.98 -29.53
CA ARG A 265 -7.36 7.52 -30.81
C ARG A 265 -7.61 9.02 -30.94
N ARG A 266 -8.80 9.49 -30.55
CA ARG A 266 -9.15 10.91 -30.52
C ARG A 266 -8.27 11.66 -29.52
N ALA A 267 -8.07 11.12 -28.32
CA ALA A 267 -7.20 11.69 -27.28
C ALA A 267 -5.76 11.84 -27.76
N ARG A 268 -5.20 10.81 -28.41
CA ARG A 268 -3.86 10.86 -29.02
C ARG A 268 -3.74 11.99 -30.05
N GLY A 269 -4.78 12.24 -30.81
CA GLY A 269 -4.79 13.27 -31.86
C GLY A 269 -4.96 14.71 -31.36
N PHE A 270 -5.26 14.94 -30.07
CA PHE A 270 -5.45 16.30 -29.54
C PHE A 270 -4.15 17.07 -29.38
N GLY A 271 -3.03 16.39 -29.15
CA GLY A 271 -1.73 17.06 -28.92
C GLY A 271 -1.67 17.93 -27.65
N LYS A 272 -2.59 17.73 -26.70
CA LYS A 272 -2.74 18.50 -25.44
C LYS A 272 -3.14 17.57 -24.32
N PRO A 273 -3.00 17.97 -23.05
CA PRO A 273 -3.50 17.19 -21.93
C PRO A 273 -4.99 16.87 -22.07
N VAL A 274 -5.34 15.59 -21.89
CA VAL A 274 -6.69 15.11 -22.07
C VAL A 274 -7.05 14.03 -21.04
N ILE A 275 -8.26 14.12 -20.49
CA ILE A 275 -8.83 13.11 -19.63
C ILE A 275 -9.81 12.26 -20.46
N VAL A 276 -9.61 10.94 -20.42
CA VAL A 276 -10.54 9.94 -20.96
C VAL A 276 -11.17 9.20 -19.79
N HIS A 277 -12.44 9.43 -19.53
CA HIS A 277 -13.17 8.85 -18.41
C HIS A 277 -13.91 7.60 -18.85
N CYS A 278 -13.50 6.44 -18.34
CA CYS A 278 -14.08 5.13 -18.63
C CYS A 278 -14.80 4.59 -17.39
N ILE A 279 -16.07 4.24 -17.53
CA ILE A 279 -16.86 3.59 -16.48
C ILE A 279 -16.69 2.09 -16.64
N THR A 280 -16.23 1.41 -15.58
CA THR A 280 -16.03 -0.04 -15.56
C THR A 280 -16.79 -0.69 -14.40
N THR A 281 -16.90 -2.02 -14.44
CA THR A 281 -17.49 -2.82 -13.38
C THR A 281 -16.42 -3.71 -12.77
N LYS A 282 -16.08 -3.48 -11.50
CA LYS A 282 -15.12 -4.31 -10.77
C LYS A 282 -15.65 -5.73 -10.62
N GLY A 283 -14.81 -6.74 -10.89
CA GLY A 283 -15.23 -8.15 -10.86
C GLY A 283 -15.97 -8.64 -12.09
N ARG A 284 -16.09 -7.83 -13.16
CA ARG A 284 -16.85 -8.10 -14.39
C ARG A 284 -16.65 -9.50 -14.94
N GLY A 285 -17.80 -10.20 -15.18
CA GLY A 285 -17.82 -11.54 -15.79
C GLY A 285 -17.50 -12.68 -14.83
N TYR A 286 -17.37 -12.41 -13.52
CA TYR A 286 -17.22 -13.43 -12.50
C TYR A 286 -18.22 -13.17 -11.35
N ALA A 287 -19.33 -13.88 -11.36
CA ALA A 287 -20.43 -13.66 -10.44
C ALA A 287 -20.03 -13.62 -8.94
N PRO A 288 -19.10 -14.46 -8.43
CA PRO A 288 -18.66 -14.32 -7.05
C PRO A 288 -18.02 -12.98 -6.73
N ALA A 289 -17.27 -12.38 -7.66
CA ALA A 289 -16.66 -11.07 -7.46
C ALA A 289 -17.65 -9.92 -7.63
N GLU A 290 -18.57 -10.02 -8.61
CA GLU A 290 -19.62 -9.02 -8.83
C GLU A 290 -20.59 -8.92 -7.64
N ASN A 291 -20.85 -10.04 -6.96
CA ASN A 291 -21.77 -10.13 -5.82
C ASN A 291 -21.06 -9.95 -4.45
N ASP A 292 -19.75 -9.82 -4.42
CA ASP A 292 -19.00 -9.56 -3.19
C ASP A 292 -19.20 -8.10 -2.76
N THR A 293 -19.93 -7.92 -1.67
CA THR A 293 -20.26 -6.59 -1.10
C THR A 293 -19.12 -5.95 -0.31
N GLU A 294 -18.14 -6.74 0.13
CA GLU A 294 -17.02 -6.22 0.92
C GLU A 294 -16.06 -5.42 0.03
N ASP A 295 -15.40 -6.08 -0.92
CA ASP A 295 -14.38 -5.44 -1.74
C ASP A 295 -14.37 -5.86 -3.23
N CYS A 296 -15.37 -6.62 -3.68
CA CYS A 296 -15.46 -7.22 -5.03
C CYS A 296 -14.22 -8.05 -5.35
N MET A 297 -13.73 -8.85 -4.41
CA MET A 297 -12.49 -9.61 -4.51
C MET A 297 -11.30 -8.73 -4.95
N HIS A 298 -11.16 -7.58 -4.32
CA HIS A 298 -10.08 -6.63 -4.63
C HIS A 298 -8.70 -7.29 -4.51
N GLY A 299 -8.48 -8.02 -3.40
CA GLY A 299 -7.26 -8.78 -3.18
C GLY A 299 -7.48 -9.90 -2.17
N GLY A 300 -6.70 -10.96 -2.27
CA GLY A 300 -6.86 -12.08 -1.34
C GLY A 300 -5.94 -13.25 -1.59
N GLY A 301 -6.06 -14.26 -0.73
CA GLY A 301 -5.42 -15.57 -0.90
C GLY A 301 -6.13 -16.45 -1.92
N ALA A 302 -5.70 -17.70 -2.04
CA ALA A 302 -6.33 -18.69 -2.90
C ALA A 302 -7.80 -18.96 -2.50
N PHE A 303 -8.62 -19.30 -3.48
CA PHE A 303 -10.06 -19.52 -3.32
C PHE A 303 -10.56 -20.60 -4.28
N ASP A 304 -11.74 -21.14 -4.02
CA ASP A 304 -12.43 -22.04 -4.94
C ASP A 304 -13.04 -21.25 -6.12
N PRO A 305 -12.61 -21.48 -7.37
CA PRO A 305 -13.08 -20.71 -8.53
C PRO A 305 -14.57 -20.89 -8.84
N ALA A 306 -15.19 -22.00 -8.38
CA ALA A 306 -16.62 -22.22 -8.60
C ALA A 306 -17.50 -21.37 -7.67
N THR A 307 -17.03 -21.13 -6.45
CA THR A 307 -17.82 -20.48 -5.38
C THR A 307 -17.29 -19.12 -4.93
N GLY A 308 -16.05 -18.77 -5.26
CA GLY A 308 -15.34 -17.59 -4.76
C GLY A 308 -14.90 -17.70 -3.29
N LYS A 309 -15.19 -18.81 -2.60
CA LYS A 309 -14.89 -18.95 -1.18
C LYS A 309 -13.41 -19.22 -0.94
N LYS A 310 -12.84 -18.46 -0.01
CA LYS A 310 -11.45 -18.65 0.46
C LYS A 310 -11.35 -19.97 1.23
N ALA A 311 -10.18 -20.61 1.15
CA ALA A 311 -9.88 -21.78 1.99
C ALA A 311 -9.98 -21.39 3.47
N PRO A 312 -10.44 -22.31 4.36
CA PRO A 312 -10.46 -22.05 5.79
C PRO A 312 -9.06 -21.65 6.27
N GLY A 313 -8.97 -20.57 7.02
CA GLY A 313 -7.71 -20.13 7.63
C GLY A 313 -7.23 -21.07 8.75
N SER A 314 -6.06 -20.80 9.32
CA SER A 314 -5.41 -21.60 10.37
C SER A 314 -6.17 -21.66 11.71
N GLY A 315 -7.33 -21.02 11.82
CA GLY A 315 -8.16 -20.98 13.04
C GLY A 315 -7.71 -19.97 14.11
N ALA A 316 -6.46 -19.50 14.08
CA ALA A 316 -6.02 -18.42 14.97
C ALA A 316 -6.50 -17.05 14.44
N PRO A 317 -6.96 -16.13 15.32
CA PRO A 317 -7.35 -14.80 14.90
C PRO A 317 -6.14 -14.04 14.32
N GLY A 318 -6.37 -13.27 13.24
CA GLY A 318 -5.36 -12.37 12.69
C GLY A 318 -5.11 -11.16 13.61
N TRP A 319 -3.93 -10.56 13.51
CA TRP A 319 -3.63 -9.30 14.21
C TRP A 319 -4.68 -8.23 13.96
N THR A 320 -5.10 -8.08 12.71
CA THR A 320 -6.16 -7.14 12.29
C THR A 320 -7.49 -7.42 12.99
N THR A 321 -7.85 -8.71 13.18
CA THR A 321 -9.07 -9.11 13.92
C THR A 321 -8.97 -8.73 15.40
N VAL A 322 -7.83 -9.03 16.05
CA VAL A 322 -7.58 -8.69 17.45
C VAL A 322 -7.67 -7.17 17.66
N PHE A 323 -7.08 -6.38 16.74
CA PHE A 323 -7.18 -4.92 16.76
C PHE A 323 -8.63 -4.45 16.66
N GLY A 324 -9.38 -4.95 15.68
CA GLY A 324 -10.77 -4.54 15.45
C GLY A 324 -11.70 -4.84 16.64
N GLU A 325 -11.57 -6.03 17.23
CA GLU A 325 -12.31 -6.41 18.43
C GLU A 325 -11.99 -5.50 19.62
N GLU A 326 -10.71 -5.19 19.80
CA GLU A 326 -10.28 -4.33 20.90
C GLU A 326 -10.71 -2.87 20.70
N MET A 327 -10.70 -2.37 19.45
CA MET A 327 -11.25 -1.06 19.11
C MET A 327 -12.74 -0.96 19.50
N VAL A 328 -13.53 -1.98 19.22
CA VAL A 328 -14.94 -2.03 19.63
C VAL A 328 -15.08 -2.00 21.16
N ALA A 329 -14.24 -2.75 21.88
CA ALA A 329 -14.25 -2.75 23.34
C ALA A 329 -13.92 -1.37 23.92
N ILE A 330 -12.84 -0.74 23.42
CA ILE A 330 -12.45 0.63 23.79
C ILE A 330 -13.57 1.64 23.46
N GLY A 331 -14.18 1.51 22.28
CA GLY A 331 -15.26 2.40 21.85
C GLY A 331 -16.53 2.34 22.70
N ARG A 332 -16.80 1.21 23.36
CA ARG A 332 -17.88 1.09 24.35
C ARG A 332 -17.56 1.82 25.66
N GLU A 333 -16.30 1.85 26.04
CA GLU A 333 -15.83 2.48 27.28
C GLU A 333 -15.53 3.98 27.10
N ARG A 334 -15.03 4.38 25.92
CA ARG A 334 -14.55 5.72 25.60
C ARG A 334 -15.34 6.32 24.43
N ARG A 335 -16.22 7.29 24.72
CA ARG A 335 -17.03 7.96 23.68
C ARG A 335 -16.24 8.95 22.82
N ASP A 336 -15.13 9.43 23.32
CA ASP A 336 -14.21 10.35 22.64
C ASP A 336 -13.30 9.66 21.61
N VAL A 337 -13.21 8.33 21.63
CA VAL A 337 -12.40 7.58 20.65
C VAL A 337 -13.12 7.50 19.31
N VAL A 338 -12.42 7.90 18.25
CA VAL A 338 -12.89 7.86 16.86
C VAL A 338 -11.87 7.14 15.97
N GLY A 339 -12.35 6.42 14.97
CA GLY A 339 -11.51 5.72 13.99
C GLY A 339 -11.35 6.52 12.70
N ILE A 340 -10.14 6.55 12.14
CA ILE A 340 -9.86 7.15 10.83
C ILE A 340 -9.11 6.14 9.99
N THR A 341 -9.46 6.04 8.71
CA THR A 341 -8.70 5.24 7.74
C THR A 341 -8.68 5.91 6.37
N ALA A 342 -7.79 5.44 5.50
CA ALA A 342 -7.60 5.96 4.15
C ALA A 342 -8.01 4.90 3.12
N ALA A 343 -9.32 4.76 2.84
CA ALA A 343 -9.94 3.79 1.93
C ALA A 343 -9.68 2.32 2.32
N MET A 344 -9.44 2.04 3.61
CA MET A 344 -8.97 0.73 4.08
C MET A 344 -9.80 0.16 5.24
N LEU A 345 -11.09 0.47 5.31
CA LEU A 345 -11.96 0.12 6.44
C LEU A 345 -11.88 -1.36 6.83
N TYR A 346 -12.02 -2.27 5.86
CA TYR A 346 -11.92 -3.72 6.07
C TYR A 346 -10.48 -4.21 6.27
N PRO A 347 -9.52 -3.84 5.42
CA PRO A 347 -8.15 -4.33 5.52
C PRO A 347 -7.42 -4.01 6.83
N VAL A 348 -7.77 -2.91 7.49
CA VAL A 348 -7.17 -2.52 8.78
C VAL A 348 -8.02 -2.89 10.00
N GLY A 349 -9.17 -3.55 9.81
CA GLY A 349 -10.01 -4.06 10.90
C GLY A 349 -10.89 -3.03 11.59
N LEU A 350 -11.16 -1.87 10.99
CA LEU A 350 -12.08 -0.87 11.54
C LEU A 350 -13.56 -1.12 11.22
N ALA A 351 -13.88 -2.07 10.33
CA ALA A 351 -15.28 -2.35 9.96
C ALA A 351 -16.18 -2.70 11.16
N PRO A 352 -15.80 -3.56 12.11
CA PRO A 352 -16.61 -3.83 13.29
C PRO A 352 -16.84 -2.59 14.18
N PHE A 353 -15.84 -1.69 14.23
CA PHE A 353 -16.00 -0.43 14.96
C PHE A 353 -16.96 0.52 14.23
N ALA A 354 -16.92 0.57 12.89
CA ALA A 354 -17.86 1.34 12.08
C ALA A 354 -19.31 0.82 12.20
N GLU A 355 -19.49 -0.49 12.25
CA GLU A 355 -20.81 -1.11 12.48
C GLU A 355 -21.37 -0.77 13.87
N ALA A 356 -20.52 -0.81 14.90
CA ALA A 356 -20.91 -0.52 16.27
C ALA A 356 -21.11 0.98 16.52
N PHE A 357 -20.36 1.85 15.82
CA PHE A 357 -20.32 3.30 16.05
C PHE A 357 -20.19 4.08 14.73
N PRO A 358 -21.22 4.06 13.87
CA PRO A 358 -21.14 4.63 12.51
C PRO A 358 -20.79 6.13 12.49
N ASP A 359 -21.18 6.90 13.49
CA ASP A 359 -20.89 8.34 13.59
C ASP A 359 -19.47 8.64 14.09
N ARG A 360 -18.67 7.62 14.39
CA ARG A 360 -17.32 7.77 14.94
C ARG A 360 -16.22 7.16 14.07
N VAL A 361 -16.52 6.93 12.79
CA VAL A 361 -15.53 6.47 11.81
C VAL A 361 -15.51 7.41 10.62
N TYR A 362 -14.31 7.78 10.21
CA TYR A 362 -14.06 8.61 9.05
C TYR A 362 -13.14 7.84 8.09
N ASP A 363 -13.68 7.44 6.93
CA ASP A 363 -12.87 7.06 5.78
C ASP A 363 -12.61 8.33 4.96
N VAL A 364 -11.36 8.62 4.62
CA VAL A 364 -11.01 9.88 3.93
C VAL A 364 -10.62 9.66 2.46
N GLY A 365 -10.85 8.46 1.91
CA GLY A 365 -10.30 8.07 0.62
C GLY A 365 -8.79 7.78 0.74
N ILE A 366 -8.09 7.63 -0.39
CA ILE A 366 -6.64 7.37 -0.36
C ILE A 366 -5.89 8.69 -0.13
N ALA A 367 -6.01 9.23 1.10
CA ALA A 367 -5.53 10.56 1.47
C ALA A 367 -4.92 10.56 2.89
N GLU A 368 -3.81 9.83 3.06
CA GLU A 368 -3.16 9.63 4.36
C GLU A 368 -2.71 10.95 5.00
N GLN A 369 -2.23 11.91 4.21
CA GLN A 369 -1.86 13.25 4.67
C GLN A 369 -3.05 13.96 5.31
N HIS A 370 -4.21 13.94 4.62
CA HIS A 370 -5.46 14.50 5.16
C HIS A 370 -5.91 13.76 6.42
N ALA A 371 -5.83 12.41 6.43
CA ALA A 371 -6.18 11.60 7.59
C ALA A 371 -5.44 12.06 8.85
N VAL A 372 -4.13 12.27 8.73
CA VAL A 372 -3.27 12.64 9.87
C VAL A 372 -3.52 14.07 10.34
N THR A 373 -3.58 15.05 9.42
CA THR A 373 -3.87 16.45 9.81
C THR A 373 -5.28 16.60 10.35
N SER A 374 -6.27 15.92 9.76
CA SER A 374 -7.64 15.89 10.27
C SER A 374 -7.72 15.25 11.67
N ALA A 375 -6.94 14.21 11.93
CA ALA A 375 -6.82 13.62 13.26
C ALA A 375 -6.30 14.63 14.28
N ALA A 376 -5.28 15.43 13.93
CA ALA A 376 -4.82 16.52 14.80
C ALA A 376 -5.96 17.50 15.11
N GLY A 377 -6.76 17.90 14.11
CA GLY A 377 -7.92 18.77 14.29
C GLY A 377 -8.98 18.16 15.22
N LEU A 378 -9.29 16.87 15.06
CA LEU A 378 -10.23 16.17 15.97
C LEU A 378 -9.70 16.10 17.40
N ALA A 379 -8.40 15.88 17.58
CA ALA A 379 -7.76 15.86 18.89
C ALA A 379 -7.79 17.25 19.55
N MET A 380 -7.54 18.32 18.81
CA MET A 380 -7.72 19.71 19.27
C MET A 380 -9.17 20.00 19.66
N GLY A 381 -10.14 19.32 19.04
CA GLY A 381 -11.56 19.36 19.38
C GLY A 381 -11.95 18.52 20.61
N GLY A 382 -10.99 17.85 21.26
CA GLY A 382 -11.22 17.07 22.49
C GLY A 382 -11.56 15.60 22.26
N LEU A 383 -11.34 15.07 21.04
CA LEU A 383 -11.49 13.65 20.74
C LEU A 383 -10.13 12.93 20.80
N HIS A 384 -10.16 11.59 20.77
CA HIS A 384 -8.95 10.76 20.67
C HIS A 384 -9.00 9.94 19.37
N PRO A 385 -8.42 10.44 18.28
CA PRO A 385 -8.42 9.73 17.02
C PRO A 385 -7.44 8.54 17.02
N VAL A 386 -7.89 7.43 16.44
CA VAL A 386 -7.07 6.26 16.08
C VAL A 386 -7.01 6.20 14.57
N VAL A 387 -5.84 6.52 14.00
CA VAL A 387 -5.58 6.47 12.57
C VAL A 387 -5.04 5.08 12.23
N ALA A 388 -5.85 4.27 11.55
CA ALA A 388 -5.49 2.91 11.17
C ALA A 388 -5.17 2.84 9.67
N VAL A 389 -3.91 2.55 9.36
CA VAL A 389 -3.36 2.42 8.01
C VAL A 389 -2.30 1.32 7.96
N TYR A 390 -1.91 0.87 6.78
CA TYR A 390 -0.73 0.01 6.68
C TYR A 390 0.54 0.80 7.02
N ALA A 391 1.49 0.13 7.67
CA ALA A 391 2.75 0.75 8.11
C ALA A 391 3.49 1.46 6.96
N THR A 392 3.55 0.83 5.78
CA THR A 392 4.19 1.44 4.60
C THR A 392 3.47 2.70 4.11
N PHE A 393 2.14 2.81 4.27
CA PHE A 393 1.37 3.96 3.78
C PHE A 393 1.47 5.19 4.69
N LEU A 394 1.82 5.00 5.97
CA LEU A 394 2.11 6.13 6.86
C LEU A 394 3.27 6.99 6.34
N ASN A 395 4.18 6.41 5.55
CA ASN A 395 5.30 7.15 4.96
C ASN A 395 4.84 8.40 4.20
N ARG A 396 3.64 8.37 3.58
CA ARG A 396 3.07 9.52 2.89
C ARG A 396 2.71 10.69 3.79
N ALA A 397 2.41 10.42 5.04
CA ALA A 397 1.96 11.40 6.01
C ALA A 397 3.03 11.67 7.08
N PHE A 398 4.30 11.35 6.83
CA PHE A 398 5.39 11.54 7.79
C PHE A 398 5.50 12.99 8.27
N ASP A 399 5.45 13.95 7.34
CA ASP A 399 5.49 15.38 7.67
C ASP A 399 4.32 15.78 8.57
N GLN A 400 3.12 15.30 8.27
CA GLN A 400 1.91 15.61 9.05
C GLN A 400 1.97 15.00 10.45
N VAL A 401 2.53 13.78 10.61
CA VAL A 401 2.78 13.20 11.94
C VAL A 401 3.76 14.08 12.73
N LEU A 402 4.82 14.55 12.08
CA LEU A 402 5.87 15.36 12.69
C LEU A 402 5.37 16.77 13.03
N MET A 403 4.80 17.48 12.04
CA MET A 403 4.50 18.91 12.14
C MET A 403 3.08 19.19 12.65
N ASP A 404 2.08 18.42 12.21
CA ASP A 404 0.69 18.71 12.59
C ASP A 404 0.29 18.03 13.91
N VAL A 405 0.80 16.83 14.18
CA VAL A 405 0.45 16.07 15.38
C VAL A 405 1.49 16.23 16.49
N ALA A 406 2.74 15.87 16.26
CA ALA A 406 3.75 15.81 17.31
C ALA A 406 4.20 17.18 17.80
N LEU A 407 4.42 18.15 16.90
CA LEU A 407 4.76 19.53 17.28
C LEU A 407 3.67 20.16 18.18
N HIS A 408 2.40 19.83 17.90
CA HIS A 408 1.25 20.30 18.67
C HIS A 408 0.90 19.39 19.86
N ARG A 409 1.66 18.30 20.07
CA ARG A 409 1.45 17.31 21.16
C ARG A 409 0.04 16.76 21.20
N GLN A 410 -0.58 16.53 20.04
CA GLN A 410 -1.94 16.05 19.96
C GLN A 410 -2.02 14.55 20.31
N PRO A 411 -3.01 14.12 21.13
CA PRO A 411 -3.20 12.73 21.51
C PRO A 411 -3.85 11.93 20.35
N VAL A 412 -3.07 11.59 19.35
CA VAL A 412 -3.45 10.75 18.21
C VAL A 412 -2.74 9.41 18.33
N THR A 413 -3.47 8.31 18.16
CA THR A 413 -2.90 6.97 18.12
C THR A 413 -2.83 6.49 16.67
N PHE A 414 -1.64 6.10 16.20
CA PHE A 414 -1.41 5.50 14.90
C PHE A 414 -1.38 3.97 15.01
N ALA A 415 -2.38 3.28 14.47
CA ALA A 415 -2.42 1.82 14.40
C ALA A 415 -1.86 1.36 13.04
N LEU A 416 -0.66 0.79 13.05
CA LEU A 416 0.12 0.46 11.86
C LEU A 416 0.05 -1.05 11.61
N ASP A 417 -0.87 -1.45 10.75
CA ASP A 417 -1.03 -2.82 10.29
C ASP A 417 0.02 -3.16 9.21
N ARG A 418 0.37 -4.42 9.01
CA ARG A 418 1.37 -4.92 8.05
C ARG A 418 2.76 -4.33 8.29
N ALA A 419 3.15 -4.14 9.54
CA ALA A 419 4.50 -3.75 9.89
C ALA A 419 5.51 -4.88 9.64
N GLY A 420 6.74 -4.53 9.28
CA GLY A 420 7.79 -5.48 8.94
C GLY A 420 7.63 -6.10 7.55
N VAL A 421 8.13 -7.31 7.38
CA VAL A 421 8.02 -8.06 6.13
C VAL A 421 6.58 -8.51 5.90
N THR A 422 5.96 -8.09 4.80
CA THR A 422 4.62 -8.55 4.40
C THR A 422 4.65 -9.75 3.47
N GLY A 423 5.64 -9.80 2.59
CA GLY A 423 5.97 -10.94 1.72
C GLY A 423 5.44 -10.81 0.30
N ASP A 424 4.29 -11.37 0.02
CA ASP A 424 3.73 -11.61 -1.30
C ASP A 424 3.42 -10.36 -2.14
N ASP A 425 3.30 -9.20 -1.51
CA ASP A 425 3.08 -7.91 -2.18
C ASP A 425 4.38 -7.15 -2.53
N GLY A 426 5.54 -7.69 -2.12
CA GLY A 426 6.85 -7.19 -2.50
C GLY A 426 7.27 -5.87 -1.87
N ALA A 427 8.24 -5.21 -2.49
CA ALA A 427 9.00 -4.08 -1.95
C ALA A 427 8.12 -2.91 -1.47
N SER A 428 7.07 -2.57 -2.20
CA SER A 428 6.22 -1.40 -1.89
C SER A 428 5.23 -1.62 -0.74
N HIS A 429 5.02 -2.89 -0.33
CA HIS A 429 4.11 -3.23 0.77
C HIS A 429 4.81 -3.64 2.05
N ASN A 430 6.12 -3.91 2.05
CA ASN A 430 6.85 -4.18 3.27
C ASN A 430 6.85 -2.94 4.18
N GLY A 431 6.26 -3.07 5.37
CA GLY A 431 6.21 -2.02 6.39
C GLY A 431 7.49 -1.98 7.23
N MET A 432 8.65 -1.92 6.58
CA MET A 432 9.97 -2.07 7.19
C MET A 432 10.68 -0.74 7.47
N TRP A 433 9.99 0.37 7.27
CA TRP A 433 10.56 1.72 7.42
C TRP A 433 10.06 2.45 8.66
N ASP A 434 8.92 2.02 9.20
CA ASP A 434 8.17 2.73 10.22
C ASP A 434 8.95 2.95 11.52
N LEU A 435 9.60 1.93 12.09
CA LEU A 435 10.40 2.13 13.31
C LEU A 435 11.54 3.13 13.10
N SER A 436 12.16 3.16 11.92
CA SER A 436 13.22 4.10 11.62
C SER A 436 12.72 5.55 11.55
N ILE A 437 11.65 5.80 10.77
CA ILE A 437 11.10 7.16 10.64
C ILE A 437 10.42 7.65 11.92
N LEU A 438 9.76 6.78 12.67
CA LEU A 438 9.10 7.14 13.93
C LEU A 438 10.09 7.50 15.04
N GLN A 439 11.33 6.97 15.00
CA GLN A 439 12.38 7.40 15.94
C GLN A 439 12.73 8.89 15.80
N LEU A 440 12.54 9.49 14.62
CA LEU A 440 12.85 10.90 14.36
C LEU A 440 11.83 11.86 15.01
N ILE A 441 10.61 11.41 15.30
CA ILE A 441 9.49 12.28 15.70
C ILE A 441 9.56 12.60 17.20
N PRO A 442 9.77 13.87 17.62
CA PRO A 442 9.83 14.22 19.04
C PRO A 442 8.51 13.93 19.75
N GLY A 443 8.59 13.41 20.98
CA GLY A 443 7.42 13.16 21.83
C GLY A 443 6.53 12.00 21.44
N LEU A 444 6.70 11.43 20.25
CA LEU A 444 5.97 10.21 19.83
C LEU A 444 6.43 9.01 20.68
N ARG A 445 5.47 8.23 21.16
CA ARG A 445 5.71 6.95 21.84
C ARG A 445 5.36 5.80 20.90
N VAL A 446 6.17 4.74 20.88
CA VAL A 446 6.00 3.62 19.93
C VAL A 446 5.94 2.30 20.68
N ALA A 447 4.80 1.61 20.56
CA ALA A 447 4.53 0.30 21.13
C ALA A 447 4.67 -0.81 20.07
N VAL A 448 5.21 -1.96 20.48
CA VAL A 448 5.44 -3.13 19.61
C VAL A 448 4.93 -4.40 20.29
N PRO A 449 3.66 -4.76 20.12
CA PRO A 449 3.09 -5.96 20.73
C PRO A 449 3.73 -7.23 20.17
N ARG A 450 4.04 -8.19 21.06
CA ARG A 450 4.59 -9.50 20.67
C ARG A 450 3.53 -10.55 20.32
N ASP A 451 2.32 -10.39 20.85
CA ASP A 451 1.20 -11.31 20.70
C ASP A 451 -0.15 -10.59 20.79
N GLY A 452 -1.25 -11.33 20.62
CA GLY A 452 -2.60 -10.77 20.64
C GLY A 452 -2.99 -10.16 21.99
N ALA A 453 -2.59 -10.75 23.09
CA ALA A 453 -2.87 -10.22 24.44
C ALA A 453 -2.14 -8.90 24.66
N ARG A 454 -0.88 -8.80 24.23
CA ARG A 454 -0.09 -7.55 24.31
C ARG A 454 -0.62 -6.48 23.36
N LEU A 455 -1.15 -6.86 22.18
CA LEU A 455 -1.79 -5.89 21.30
C LEU A 455 -2.97 -5.20 22.00
N ARG A 456 -3.85 -5.96 22.63
CA ARG A 456 -5.00 -5.41 23.38
C ARG A 456 -4.55 -4.48 24.52
N GLU A 457 -3.60 -4.94 25.31
CA GLU A 457 -3.07 -4.15 26.44
C GLU A 457 -2.40 -2.85 25.95
N LEU A 458 -1.47 -2.94 25.00
CA LEU A 458 -0.74 -1.78 24.51
C LEU A 458 -1.61 -0.80 23.73
N LEU A 459 -2.65 -1.27 23.04
CA LEU A 459 -3.61 -0.38 22.39
C LEU A 459 -4.36 0.47 23.43
N ARG A 460 -4.79 -0.11 24.55
CA ARG A 460 -5.38 0.63 25.67
C ARG A 460 -4.41 1.62 26.28
N GLU A 461 -3.14 1.21 26.48
CA GLU A 461 -2.09 2.13 26.95
C GLU A 461 -1.89 3.30 25.97
N CYS A 462 -1.85 3.04 24.64
CA CYS A 462 -1.73 4.08 23.62
C CYS A 462 -2.89 5.08 23.69
N VAL A 463 -4.12 4.58 23.74
CA VAL A 463 -5.33 5.42 23.79
C VAL A 463 -5.46 6.18 25.12
N ALA A 464 -4.83 5.73 26.19
CA ALA A 464 -4.80 6.43 27.48
C ALA A 464 -3.83 7.62 27.50
N VAL A 465 -2.89 7.72 26.56
CA VAL A 465 -1.96 8.85 26.47
C VAL A 465 -2.70 10.10 26.01
N SER A 466 -2.59 11.18 26.77
CA SER A 466 -3.29 12.46 26.51
C SER A 466 -2.35 13.65 26.23
N ASP A 467 -1.03 13.45 26.33
CA ASP A 467 -0.03 14.51 26.26
C ASP A 467 0.85 14.46 25.00
N GLY A 468 0.47 13.62 24.01
CA GLY A 468 1.19 13.49 22.75
C GLY A 468 0.79 12.26 21.95
N PRO A 469 1.38 12.08 20.75
CA PRO A 469 1.03 10.98 19.88
C PRO A 469 1.61 9.64 20.34
N THR A 470 0.90 8.57 19.95
CA THR A 470 1.35 7.18 20.10
C THR A 470 1.27 6.43 18.78
N ALA A 471 2.09 5.42 18.61
CA ALA A 471 2.00 4.47 17.52
C ALA A 471 2.06 3.04 18.07
N ILE A 472 1.24 2.16 17.52
CA ILE A 472 1.27 0.72 17.77
C ILE A 472 1.39 0.00 16.43
N ARG A 473 2.36 -0.92 16.31
CA ARG A 473 2.65 -1.61 15.05
C ARG A 473 2.61 -3.12 15.20
N TYR A 474 2.00 -3.80 14.24
CA TYR A 474 1.86 -5.25 14.24
C TYR A 474 1.91 -5.83 12.81
N PRO A 475 2.39 -7.09 12.64
CA PRO A 475 2.62 -7.66 11.32
C PRO A 475 1.33 -8.17 10.65
N LYS A 476 1.45 -8.55 9.37
CA LYS A 476 0.41 -9.26 8.59
C LYS A 476 0.25 -10.70 9.08
N GLY A 477 -0.97 -11.21 9.06
CA GLY A 477 -1.29 -12.63 9.25
C GLY A 477 -1.81 -13.00 10.63
N PRO A 478 -1.70 -14.26 11.03
CA PRO A 478 -2.16 -14.73 12.34
C PRO A 478 -1.40 -14.06 13.48
N ALA A 479 -2.10 -13.72 14.55
CA ALA A 479 -1.44 -13.29 15.78
C ALA A 479 -0.65 -14.47 16.36
N ALA A 480 0.54 -14.17 16.89
CA ALA A 480 1.33 -15.17 17.59
C ALA A 480 0.56 -15.68 18.83
N ALA A 481 0.82 -16.91 19.23
CA ALA A 481 0.32 -17.43 20.48
C ALA A 481 0.80 -16.57 21.66
N ASP A 482 -0.05 -16.40 22.66
CA ASP A 482 0.30 -15.60 23.83
C ASP A 482 1.54 -16.16 24.52
N LEU A 483 2.51 -15.32 24.73
CA LEU A 483 3.80 -15.64 25.34
C LEU A 483 3.88 -15.00 26.72
N GLU A 484 3.84 -15.85 27.77
CA GLU A 484 3.90 -15.38 29.13
C GLU A 484 5.30 -14.87 29.51
N ALA A 485 5.33 -13.80 30.29
CA ALA A 485 6.58 -13.29 30.86
C ALA A 485 6.95 -14.07 32.13
N VAL A 486 8.22 -14.48 32.24
CA VAL A 486 8.76 -15.13 33.44
C VAL A 486 9.14 -14.12 34.53
N GLY A 487 9.08 -12.82 34.23
CA GLY A 487 9.38 -11.73 35.16
C GLY A 487 9.31 -10.36 34.48
N LYS A 488 9.67 -9.33 35.23
CA LYS A 488 9.72 -7.96 34.74
C LYS A 488 11.08 -7.30 35.05
N ALA A 489 11.44 -6.31 34.21
CA ALA A 489 12.56 -5.43 34.43
C ALA A 489 12.13 -3.99 34.05
N GLY A 490 11.77 -3.18 35.04
CA GLY A 490 11.04 -1.94 34.80
C GLY A 490 9.69 -2.20 34.17
N GLY A 491 9.37 -1.48 33.10
CA GLY A 491 8.17 -1.70 32.28
C GLY A 491 8.31 -2.79 31.23
N MET A 492 9.51 -3.40 31.07
CA MET A 492 9.77 -4.47 30.11
C MET A 492 9.37 -5.84 30.66
N ASP A 493 8.94 -6.74 29.78
CA ASP A 493 8.69 -8.14 30.13
C ASP A 493 9.97 -8.98 29.92
N VAL A 494 10.34 -9.80 30.89
CA VAL A 494 11.38 -10.82 30.73
C VAL A 494 10.72 -12.09 30.25
N LEU A 495 11.10 -12.56 29.06
CA LEU A 495 10.45 -13.71 28.41
C LEU A 495 11.17 -15.02 28.67
N ALA A 496 12.49 -15.01 28.86
CA ALA A 496 13.28 -16.17 29.20
C ALA A 496 14.55 -15.77 29.95
N ARG A 497 15.03 -16.68 30.82
CA ARG A 497 16.34 -16.63 31.46
C ARG A 497 16.96 -18.01 31.42
N HIS A 498 18.14 -18.10 30.84
CA HIS A 498 18.95 -19.29 30.81
C HIS A 498 20.29 -18.98 31.45
N ASP A 499 20.67 -19.76 32.45
CA ASP A 499 21.98 -19.66 33.06
C ASP A 499 23.02 -20.35 32.17
N GLY A 500 24.16 -19.68 31.98
CA GLY A 500 25.27 -20.22 31.20
C GLY A 500 26.28 -20.92 32.09
N SER A 501 27.00 -21.89 31.53
CA SER A 501 28.09 -22.59 32.22
C SER A 501 29.47 -21.96 31.99
N ASN A 502 29.62 -21.09 30.96
CA ASN A 502 30.91 -20.48 30.55
C ASN A 502 31.13 -19.06 31.08
N GLY A 503 30.23 -18.54 31.93
CA GLY A 503 30.34 -17.18 32.51
C GLY A 503 29.94 -16.03 31.58
N THR A 504 29.66 -16.29 30.30
CA THR A 504 29.21 -15.28 29.34
C THR A 504 27.70 -15.17 29.34
N ARG A 505 27.20 -13.94 29.29
CA ARG A 505 25.75 -13.64 29.28
C ARG A 505 25.40 -12.73 28.13
N VAL A 506 24.34 -13.05 27.44
CA VAL A 506 23.75 -12.26 26.35
C VAL A 506 22.40 -11.69 26.78
N LEU A 507 22.22 -10.38 26.62
CA LEU A 507 20.94 -9.72 26.73
C LEU A 507 20.33 -9.65 25.32
N LEU A 508 19.23 -10.36 25.08
CA LEU A 508 18.51 -10.34 23.80
C LEU A 508 17.23 -9.51 23.93
N VAL A 509 17.27 -8.32 23.34
CA VAL A 509 16.11 -7.42 23.24
C VAL A 509 15.32 -7.78 21.99
N ALA A 510 14.09 -8.23 22.15
CA ALA A 510 13.24 -8.73 21.06
C ALA A 510 12.03 -7.82 20.86
N ALA A 511 12.02 -7.06 19.78
CA ALA A 511 10.95 -6.12 19.48
C ALA A 511 9.76 -6.80 18.79
N GLY A 512 8.61 -6.80 19.43
CA GLY A 512 7.32 -7.23 18.86
C GLY A 512 7.35 -8.67 18.34
N SER A 513 7.06 -8.86 17.06
CA SER A 513 6.98 -10.19 16.41
C SER A 513 8.26 -11.02 16.49
N MET A 514 9.38 -10.41 16.85
CA MET A 514 10.64 -11.13 17.07
C MET A 514 10.74 -11.80 18.45
N ALA A 515 9.76 -11.63 19.33
CA ALA A 515 9.78 -12.19 20.68
C ALA A 515 9.82 -13.73 20.69
N ALA A 516 8.91 -14.39 19.99
CA ALA A 516 8.87 -15.85 19.94
C ALA A 516 10.13 -16.43 19.26
N PRO A 517 10.59 -15.96 18.09
CA PRO A 517 11.87 -16.37 17.50
C PRO A 517 13.07 -16.16 18.44
N ALA A 518 13.09 -15.09 19.22
CA ALA A 518 14.16 -14.80 20.15
C ALA A 518 14.19 -15.76 21.34
N VAL A 519 13.05 -16.15 21.87
CA VAL A 519 12.95 -17.16 22.95
C VAL A 519 13.44 -18.53 22.47
N GLU A 520 13.08 -18.94 21.26
CA GLU A 520 13.58 -20.17 20.66
C GLU A 520 15.11 -20.10 20.44
N ALA A 521 15.61 -18.98 19.87
CA ALA A 521 17.03 -18.75 19.69
C ALA A 521 17.81 -18.80 21.02
N ALA A 522 17.24 -18.21 22.08
CA ALA A 522 17.84 -18.24 23.41
C ALA A 522 18.05 -19.67 23.96
N GLY A 523 17.09 -20.56 23.71
CA GLY A 523 17.25 -21.98 24.04
C GLY A 523 18.41 -22.66 23.30
N LEU A 524 18.56 -22.35 22.00
CA LEU A 524 19.67 -22.85 21.17
C LEU A 524 21.04 -22.31 21.61
N VAL A 525 21.11 -21.03 21.98
CA VAL A 525 22.34 -20.39 22.52
C VAL A 525 22.69 -20.95 23.88
N ALA A 526 21.70 -21.15 24.75
CA ALA A 526 21.89 -21.74 26.07
C ALA A 526 22.45 -23.17 26.01
N ALA A 527 22.04 -23.96 25.01
CA ALA A 527 22.58 -25.30 24.77
C ALA A 527 24.10 -25.29 24.45
N GLN A 528 24.67 -24.13 24.09
CA GLN A 528 26.13 -23.92 23.92
C GLN A 528 26.83 -23.43 25.21
N GLY A 529 26.12 -23.45 26.33
CA GLY A 529 26.66 -23.00 27.62
C GLY A 529 26.68 -21.50 27.84
N ILE A 530 26.09 -20.71 26.97
CA ILE A 530 25.99 -19.24 27.04
C ILE A 530 24.73 -18.84 27.79
N GLY A 531 24.83 -18.00 28.82
CA GLY A 531 23.67 -17.46 29.52
C GLY A 531 22.91 -16.46 28.63
N VAL A 532 21.57 -16.51 28.64
CA VAL A 532 20.75 -15.60 27.85
C VAL A 532 19.57 -15.07 28.66
N THR A 533 19.38 -13.76 28.62
CA THR A 533 18.16 -13.10 29.11
C THR A 533 17.43 -12.50 27.91
N VAL A 534 16.18 -12.92 27.67
CA VAL A 534 15.33 -12.36 26.60
C VAL A 534 14.38 -11.35 27.22
N VAL A 535 14.34 -10.14 26.66
CA VAL A 535 13.40 -9.09 27.09
C VAL A 535 12.56 -8.58 25.92
N ASP A 536 11.27 -8.40 26.16
CA ASP A 536 10.37 -7.64 25.29
C ASP A 536 10.29 -6.21 25.83
N PRO A 537 10.73 -5.21 25.07
CA PRO A 537 10.69 -3.82 25.53
C PRO A 537 9.27 -3.27 25.64
N ARG A 538 8.26 -3.89 24.99
CA ARG A 538 6.87 -3.41 24.85
C ARG A 538 6.78 -2.04 24.18
N TRP A 539 7.48 -1.05 24.72
CA TRP A 539 7.69 0.28 24.17
C TRP A 539 9.13 0.42 23.69
N VAL A 540 9.32 0.70 22.41
CA VAL A 540 10.65 0.92 21.81
C VAL A 540 11.01 2.39 21.73
N LYS A 541 10.06 3.24 22.06
CA LYS A 541 10.25 4.68 22.20
C LYS A 541 9.24 5.27 23.21
N PRO A 542 9.69 5.88 24.31
CA PRO A 542 11.08 5.80 24.80
C PRO A 542 11.43 4.38 25.24
N LEU A 543 12.72 4.04 25.18
CA LEU A 543 13.24 2.80 25.78
C LEU A 543 13.20 2.91 27.30
N ASP A 544 12.90 1.80 27.98
CA ASP A 544 12.89 1.76 29.43
C ASP A 544 14.33 1.86 30.00
N PRO A 545 14.60 2.79 30.95
CA PRO A 545 15.91 2.94 31.56
C PRO A 545 16.42 1.69 32.29
N ALA A 546 15.55 0.76 32.72
CA ALA A 546 15.96 -0.51 33.34
C ALA A 546 16.82 -1.36 32.40
N LEU A 547 16.77 -1.13 31.09
CA LEU A 547 17.63 -1.74 30.10
C LEU A 547 19.11 -1.50 30.39
N LEU A 548 19.45 -0.32 30.90
CA LEU A 548 20.84 0.03 31.31
C LEU A 548 21.37 -0.89 32.41
N GLY A 549 20.52 -1.21 33.40
CA GLY A 549 20.87 -2.12 34.50
C GLY A 549 21.13 -3.54 34.00
N LEU A 550 20.32 -4.01 33.07
CA LEU A 550 20.51 -5.32 32.45
C LEU A 550 21.79 -5.35 31.61
N ALA A 551 22.02 -4.36 30.77
CA ALA A 551 23.19 -4.30 29.90
C ALA A 551 24.51 -4.37 30.67
N ARG A 552 24.61 -3.71 31.84
CA ARG A 552 25.81 -3.74 32.70
C ARG A 552 26.19 -5.14 33.23
N THR A 553 25.24 -6.08 33.24
CA THR A 553 25.44 -7.44 33.75
C THR A 553 25.60 -8.48 32.65
N HIS A 554 25.64 -8.03 31.40
CA HIS A 554 25.74 -8.90 30.22
C HIS A 554 27.01 -8.56 29.41
N SER A 555 27.56 -9.56 28.73
CA SER A 555 28.77 -9.45 27.90
C SER A 555 28.49 -9.00 26.47
N LEU A 556 27.24 -9.16 26.01
CA LEU A 556 26.75 -8.78 24.69
C LEU A 556 25.30 -8.34 24.81
N VAL A 557 24.95 -7.27 24.14
CA VAL A 557 23.56 -6.89 23.89
C VAL A 557 23.21 -7.22 22.43
N ALA A 558 22.21 -8.05 22.23
CA ALA A 558 21.65 -8.39 20.93
C ALA A 558 20.26 -7.75 20.81
N VAL A 559 19.94 -7.15 19.67
CA VAL A 559 18.63 -6.55 19.41
C VAL A 559 18.05 -7.18 18.15
N ALA A 560 16.84 -7.74 18.24
CA ALA A 560 16.14 -8.34 17.10
C ALA A 560 14.84 -7.57 16.80
N GLU A 561 14.69 -7.12 15.57
CA GLU A 561 13.56 -6.33 15.10
C GLU A 561 13.14 -6.68 13.68
N ASP A 562 11.83 -6.73 13.42
CA ASP A 562 11.25 -6.90 12.09
C ASP A 562 11.07 -5.52 11.43
N ASN A 563 12.17 -4.88 11.13
CA ASN A 563 12.27 -3.56 10.51
C ASN A 563 13.65 -3.39 9.87
N GLY A 564 13.80 -2.40 8.99
CA GLY A 564 15.11 -1.96 8.54
C GLY A 564 15.98 -1.60 9.75
N ARG A 565 17.15 -2.21 9.88
CA ARG A 565 18.00 -2.03 11.08
C ARG A 565 18.58 -0.62 11.22
N THR A 566 18.64 0.16 10.13
CA THR A 566 19.21 1.52 10.14
C THR A 566 18.22 2.51 10.78
N GLY A 567 18.67 3.18 11.84
CA GLY A 567 17.88 4.20 12.55
C GLY A 567 16.74 3.67 13.41
N ALA A 568 16.63 2.35 13.61
CA ALA A 568 15.53 1.72 14.32
C ALA A 568 15.86 1.36 15.78
N VAL A 569 15.30 0.28 16.33
CA VAL A 569 15.43 -0.07 17.76
C VAL A 569 16.87 -0.39 18.15
N GLY A 570 17.59 -1.13 17.30
CA GLY A 570 19.00 -1.47 17.54
C GLY A 570 19.87 -0.24 17.70
N ASP A 571 19.72 0.76 16.81
CA ASP A 571 20.45 2.03 16.90
C ASP A 571 20.01 2.87 18.12
N ALA A 572 18.73 2.84 18.47
CA ALA A 572 18.23 3.51 19.67
C ALA A 572 18.82 2.91 20.95
N VAL A 573 18.92 1.58 21.04
CA VAL A 573 19.59 0.88 22.15
C VAL A 573 21.08 1.23 22.19
N ALA A 574 21.77 1.17 21.05
CA ALA A 574 23.20 1.52 20.98
C ALA A 574 23.46 2.95 21.46
N ARG A 575 22.64 3.91 21.06
CA ARG A 575 22.72 5.29 21.53
C ARG A 575 22.47 5.39 23.02
N LEU A 576 21.41 4.75 23.54
CA LEU A 576 21.07 4.77 24.96
C LEU A 576 22.23 4.27 25.83
N LEU A 577 22.89 3.16 25.44
CA LEU A 577 24.02 2.60 26.17
C LEU A 577 25.24 3.51 26.10
N ARG A 578 25.56 4.08 24.95
CA ARG A 578 26.67 5.01 24.76
C ARG A 578 26.49 6.27 25.59
N ASP A 579 25.28 6.87 25.58
CA ASP A 579 24.99 8.07 26.36
C ASP A 579 25.08 7.81 27.87
N ALA A 580 24.86 6.58 28.33
CA ALA A 580 25.02 6.14 29.72
C ALA A 580 26.42 5.66 30.07
N GLY A 581 27.39 5.75 29.16
CA GLY A 581 28.78 5.30 29.37
C GLY A 581 28.90 3.79 29.58
N ILE A 582 28.03 2.99 28.98
CA ILE A 582 28.06 1.52 29.05
C ILE A 582 28.76 1.01 27.81
N ASP A 583 29.96 0.51 27.97
CA ASP A 583 30.76 -0.08 26.90
C ASP A 583 30.55 -1.60 26.87
N VAL A 584 29.46 -2.01 26.23
CA VAL A 584 29.12 -3.41 25.96
C VAL A 584 28.95 -3.60 24.46
N PRO A 585 29.50 -4.64 23.83
CA PRO A 585 29.30 -4.93 22.44
C PRO A 585 27.81 -5.08 22.09
N ILE A 586 27.42 -4.54 20.93
CA ILE A 586 26.05 -4.62 20.45
C ILE A 586 26.00 -5.35 19.10
N ARG A 587 25.04 -6.25 18.95
CA ARG A 587 24.70 -6.90 17.69
C ARG A 587 23.23 -6.64 17.35
N THR A 588 22.97 -6.08 16.18
CA THR A 588 21.61 -5.79 15.69
C THR A 588 21.22 -6.78 14.59
N PHE A 589 20.01 -7.33 14.72
CA PHE A 589 19.37 -8.22 13.76
C PHE A 589 18.11 -7.53 13.26
N GLY A 590 18.06 -7.26 11.98
CA GLY A 590 16.95 -6.58 11.32
C GLY A 590 17.08 -6.71 9.82
N ILE A 591 16.13 -6.15 9.10
CA ILE A 591 16.08 -6.18 7.65
C ILE A 591 17.26 -5.37 7.08
N PRO A 592 18.02 -5.90 6.10
CA PRO A 592 19.09 -5.15 5.45
C PRO A 592 18.54 -3.92 4.73
N GLN A 593 19.42 -2.94 4.44
CA GLN A 593 19.03 -1.70 3.78
C GLN A 593 18.91 -1.88 2.26
N GLU A 594 17.94 -2.69 1.86
CA GLU A 594 17.62 -3.01 0.47
C GLU A 594 16.12 -3.22 0.29
N PHE A 595 15.63 -3.11 -0.94
CA PHE A 595 14.26 -3.49 -1.28
C PHE A 595 14.16 -5.00 -1.41
N LEU A 596 13.20 -5.61 -0.71
CA LEU A 596 13.02 -7.05 -0.69
C LEU A 596 12.04 -7.47 -1.81
N ASP A 597 12.42 -8.47 -2.57
CA ASP A 597 11.56 -9.09 -3.58
C ASP A 597 10.37 -9.80 -2.93
N HIS A 598 9.35 -10.08 -3.73
CA HIS A 598 8.16 -10.80 -3.29
C HIS A 598 8.45 -12.29 -3.09
N ALA A 599 8.03 -12.80 -1.95
CA ALA A 599 8.01 -14.22 -1.58
C ALA A 599 7.05 -14.41 -0.40
N SER A 600 6.96 -15.59 0.18
CA SER A 600 6.29 -15.72 1.48
C SER A 600 7.11 -15.02 2.58
N ARG A 601 6.43 -14.48 3.60
CA ARG A 601 7.12 -13.85 4.74
C ARG A 601 8.19 -14.78 5.36
N GLY A 602 7.87 -16.07 5.53
CA GLY A 602 8.81 -17.04 6.12
C GLY A 602 10.07 -17.24 5.28
N GLU A 603 9.93 -17.31 3.95
CA GLU A 603 11.07 -17.41 3.04
C GLU A 603 11.96 -16.16 3.13
N ILE A 604 11.36 -14.97 3.11
CA ILE A 604 12.11 -13.72 3.22
C ILE A 604 12.86 -13.64 4.55
N LEU A 605 12.19 -13.94 5.68
CA LEU A 605 12.84 -13.94 6.99
C LEU A 605 13.99 -14.96 7.07
N THR A 606 13.88 -16.08 6.36
CA THR A 606 14.96 -17.07 6.26
C THR A 606 16.17 -16.50 5.50
N ASP A 607 15.93 -15.87 4.36
CA ASP A 607 16.99 -15.30 3.52
C ASP A 607 17.78 -14.21 4.24
N ILE A 608 17.09 -13.34 4.98
CA ILE A 608 17.72 -12.24 5.72
C ILE A 608 18.22 -12.62 7.11
N GLY A 609 18.10 -13.90 7.49
CA GLY A 609 18.65 -14.41 8.76
C GLY A 609 17.85 -14.03 10.01
N LEU A 610 16.57 -13.70 9.89
CA LEU A 610 15.67 -13.42 11.02
C LEU A 610 14.87 -14.67 11.45
N THR A 611 15.57 -15.81 11.54
CA THR A 611 15.04 -17.07 12.08
C THR A 611 15.71 -17.43 13.39
N PRO A 612 15.07 -18.25 14.26
CA PRO A 612 15.68 -18.67 15.52
C PRO A 612 17.07 -19.27 15.37
N GLN A 613 17.25 -20.12 14.35
CA GLN A 613 18.52 -20.80 14.07
C GLN A 613 19.62 -19.82 13.64
N ALA A 614 19.27 -18.86 12.75
CA ALA A 614 20.21 -17.85 12.29
C ALA A 614 20.60 -16.89 13.42
N LEU A 615 19.63 -16.42 14.21
CA LEU A 615 19.88 -15.59 15.38
C LEU A 615 20.80 -16.31 16.38
N ALA A 616 20.52 -17.57 16.69
CA ALA A 616 21.34 -18.35 17.62
C ALA A 616 22.78 -18.53 17.13
N ARG A 617 22.97 -18.87 15.86
CA ARG A 617 24.29 -18.99 15.23
C ARG A 617 25.07 -17.69 15.33
N ASP A 618 24.49 -16.59 14.87
CA ASP A 618 25.16 -15.29 14.79
C ASP A 618 25.46 -14.70 16.19
N ILE A 619 24.60 -14.98 17.19
CA ILE A 619 24.85 -14.64 18.61
C ILE A 619 26.03 -15.46 19.12
N THR A 620 26.06 -16.78 18.90
CA THR A 620 27.15 -17.65 19.34
C THR A 620 28.49 -17.26 18.73
N GLU A 621 28.51 -16.96 17.43
CA GLU A 621 29.71 -16.45 16.76
C GLU A 621 30.16 -15.09 17.32
N SER A 622 29.21 -14.20 17.65
CA SER A 622 29.53 -12.91 18.24
C SER A 622 30.14 -13.06 19.62
N VAL A 623 29.61 -13.98 20.42
CA VAL A 623 30.18 -14.32 21.74
C VAL A 623 31.60 -14.89 21.58
N ALA A 624 31.81 -15.82 20.66
CA ALA A 624 33.11 -16.40 20.39
C ALA A 624 34.18 -15.33 20.04
N ARG A 625 33.79 -14.34 19.23
CA ARG A 625 34.70 -13.22 18.88
C ARG A 625 35.03 -12.32 20.06
N ILE A 626 34.10 -12.08 20.97
CA ILE A 626 34.32 -11.24 22.16
C ILE A 626 35.19 -11.95 23.19
N THR A 627 35.07 -13.28 23.28
CA THR A 627 35.80 -14.11 24.24
C THR A 627 37.14 -14.64 23.71
N ALA A 628 37.42 -14.50 22.41
CA ALA A 628 38.70 -14.85 21.82
C ALA A 628 39.85 -14.02 22.49
N PRO A 629 40.99 -14.63 22.83
CA PRO A 629 42.15 -13.88 23.28
C PRO A 629 42.54 -12.84 22.21
N ALA A 630 42.84 -11.61 22.63
CA ALA A 630 43.38 -10.62 21.69
C ALA A 630 44.63 -11.20 21.02
N GLU A 631 44.64 -11.30 19.69
CA GLU A 631 45.88 -11.64 18.96
C GLU A 631 46.93 -10.59 19.34
N THR A 632 47.97 -11.03 20.06
CA THR A 632 49.13 -10.19 20.34
C THR A 632 49.79 -9.91 18.98
N HIS A 633 49.55 -8.75 18.42
CA HIS A 633 50.41 -8.23 17.37
C HIS A 633 51.79 -8.02 17.98
N GLU A 634 52.70 -8.99 17.81
CA GLU A 634 54.11 -8.70 17.99
C GLU A 634 54.50 -7.62 16.97
N PRO A 635 55.06 -6.49 17.43
CA PRO A 635 55.57 -5.52 16.47
C PRO A 635 56.68 -6.19 15.66
N ALA A 636 56.52 -6.15 14.32
CA ALA A 636 57.58 -6.59 13.42
C ALA A 636 58.85 -5.88 13.82
N THR A 637 59.82 -6.64 14.37
CA THR A 637 61.17 -6.15 14.60
C THR A 637 61.76 -5.86 13.24
N SER A 638 61.93 -4.57 12.93
CA SER A 638 62.73 -4.12 11.79
C SER A 638 64.19 -4.41 12.08
N ASP A 639 64.75 -5.37 11.39
CA ASP A 639 66.21 -5.46 11.17
C ASP A 639 66.60 -4.53 10.02
#